data_764ad44b8c7450e98c79116b8b6f02d9
#
_entry.id   764ad44b8c7450e98c79116b8b6f02d9
#
_cell.length_a   1.000
_cell.length_b   1.000
_cell.length_c   1.000
_cell.angle_alpha   90.00
_cell.angle_beta   90.00
_cell.angle_gamma   90.00
#
_symmetry.space_group_name_H-M   'P 1'
#
loop_
_entity.id
_entity.type
_entity.pdbx_description
1 polymer ?
#
loop_
_entity_poly.entity_id
_entity_poly.type
_entity_poly.pdbx_seq_one_letter_code
_entity_poly.pdbx_strand_id
1 'polypeptide(L)'
;MKLARFVLLSVVFAFAFTNVPSAFAQLGTAGLSGSVVDSNNSSVPNARVVVKNKATGQTRETTTTEYGVYTFQNLPPAVYEIRVEMQGFATAVVDNVTLNVGQVPSVNITLQPKGTTETVTIAAGEVVGVDTSTSQVSGQINERTLASLPLNGRNFLDLAYLLPGNAPAPNYDPTKTTTLEISSAGQLGRGGNIAVDGADNNDDVVGGTLQNFPQDGISEFQIATNRFSAEIGRSASSAINVVTKSGSNDFHGGGGFYYRNSRLSALPATLNRTLVSTIGRPPFDREQYTASFGGPIRREKAWFFSAFEYRNQDGVVLVGVRDFNARRVVTSFAPAPLNDLLFTGRADWQTTSDDRMAFRYSLQREDDIDRGSLRRPIGTADNRQHSFNRYHSFVYNWTHTFSSRLLNEFVFHENKFLNQIPTFVENRNEIRFPSVQDGGNFRIPQRTRQNRLQFRDNLSWTTGNHAMKFGFEFQRLDTDAIFDLFGSGTIFTTEDFATRNRDTNPTINDNDIPIALIIRSVAPNRPPTVPNVDNNFYAFYVQDDWKVRPNFTLNLGVRYEFDTNTKNVKNFGDIFSIVRPFLRGTRNSDKNNFSPRVGFNWDPWNDGRTSIHGGYGIYYDRIVLEVALLERLLDGRALPLEVRTGSVLDANGNFVPGTPTLANPFVGTIIPGAGAVGINIIDNNMGTPYVQQYNFGFQREVFRDYILAADYIHAFGSSFIIGRGIGSVFNPVINGTDSVVNLESSVKNWYDGLLVNFQKRFSHNYSFTMSYTLAKSFNFSNDDQIPFQVGPLDNNRLRLEKGPPPNEERHRFTFAGTFDLPYGFEFAPIYTLASAVPFDIQLPPDLGGTRIPQIQRNAAARTFKTGAELNAFINQYNTGRPTAQRLPLVLDSLDLGDIFTSFDFRLSKKFNFGERFAIQGIGEIFNLFNVTNIRGVNNVNYSGFQNTLIRDNENPANPGFLRSSSFGTPLQTAGGVFGTGGPRAFQIAVRVVF
;
A
#
# COMPACT_ATOMS: atom_id res chain seq x y z
N MET A 1 30.27 -25.83 16.85
CA MET A 1 29.99 -26.44 15.54
C MET A 1 29.15 -25.57 14.57
N LYS A 2 28.13 -24.82 15.01
CA LYS A 2 27.35 -23.96 14.10
C LYS A 2 28.13 -22.75 13.58
N LEU A 3 28.99 -22.12 14.40
CA LEU A 3 29.81 -20.98 13.99
C LEU A 3 30.90 -21.35 12.99
N ALA A 4 31.55 -22.52 13.16
CA ALA A 4 32.57 -23.02 12.23
C ALA A 4 31.97 -23.39 10.86
N ARG A 5 30.73 -23.87 10.79
CA ARG A 5 29.99 -24.09 9.53
C ARG A 5 29.64 -22.79 8.83
N PHE A 6 29.34 -21.75 9.59
CA PHE A 6 29.01 -20.42 9.02
C PHE A 6 30.26 -19.76 8.41
N VAL A 7 31.39 -19.85 9.11
CA VAL A 7 32.69 -19.33 8.60
C VAL A 7 33.18 -20.17 7.40
N LEU A 8 33.01 -21.48 7.41
CA LEU A 8 33.38 -22.34 6.28
C LEU A 8 32.50 -22.11 5.06
N LEU A 9 31.18 -21.89 5.25
CA LEU A 9 30.27 -21.48 4.17
C LEU A 9 30.62 -20.11 3.62
N SER A 10 31.01 -19.16 4.45
CA SER A 10 31.42 -17.81 4.03
C SER A 10 32.73 -17.84 3.24
N VAL A 11 33.68 -18.71 3.59
CA VAL A 11 34.95 -18.88 2.88
C VAL A 11 34.74 -19.63 1.57
N VAL A 12 33.88 -20.66 1.55
CA VAL A 12 33.54 -21.38 0.31
C VAL A 12 32.74 -20.47 -0.64
N PHE A 13 31.88 -19.62 -0.10
CA PHE A 13 31.15 -18.62 -0.88
C PHE A 13 32.08 -17.57 -1.48
N ALA A 14 33.13 -17.13 -0.74
CA ALA A 14 34.14 -16.20 -1.24
C ALA A 14 35.01 -16.79 -2.36
N PHE A 15 35.31 -18.13 -2.33
CA PHE A 15 36.10 -18.80 -3.35
C PHE A 15 35.32 -19.16 -4.62
N ALA A 16 34.00 -19.32 -4.55
CA ALA A 16 33.14 -19.60 -5.70
C ALA A 16 32.96 -18.40 -6.65
N PHE A 17 33.26 -17.18 -6.20
CA PHE A 17 33.05 -15.96 -6.96
C PHE A 17 34.27 -15.48 -7.78
N THR A 18 35.39 -16.21 -7.81
CA THR A 18 36.61 -15.76 -8.51
C THR A 18 36.62 -16.02 -10.02
N ASN A 19 35.57 -16.65 -10.62
CA ASN A 19 35.57 -16.98 -12.05
C ASN A 19 34.18 -16.86 -12.74
N VAL A 20 33.26 -16.02 -12.26
CA VAL A 20 31.99 -15.73 -12.99
C VAL A 20 32.11 -14.35 -13.60
N PRO A 21 31.93 -14.16 -14.92
CA PRO A 21 31.84 -12.82 -15.48
C PRO A 21 30.61 -12.14 -14.87
N SER A 22 30.84 -11.04 -14.19
CA SER A 22 29.89 -10.33 -13.36
C SER A 22 28.94 -9.46 -14.22
N ALA A 23 27.64 -9.56 -13.98
CA ALA A 23 26.60 -8.71 -14.54
C ALA A 23 25.65 -8.20 -13.42
N PHE A 24 25.24 -6.89 -13.39
CA PHE A 24 24.85 -6.26 -12.12
C PHE A 24 24.01 -4.95 -12.24
N ALA A 25 23.00 -4.63 -11.37
CA ALA A 25 21.99 -3.55 -11.57
C ALA A 25 21.54 -2.72 -10.36
N GLN A 26 21.04 -1.48 -10.57
CA GLN A 26 20.45 -0.63 -9.52
C GLN A 26 19.24 0.23 -10.00
N LEU A 27 18.15 0.32 -9.19
CA LEU A 27 17.08 1.30 -9.23
C LEU A 27 17.22 2.31 -8.08
N GLY A 28 16.85 3.58 -8.29
CA GLY A 28 16.99 4.64 -7.29
C GLY A 28 18.03 5.68 -7.70
N THR A 29 18.21 5.87 -9.00
CA THR A 29 19.15 6.83 -9.57
C THR A 29 18.43 7.99 -10.26
N ALA A 30 19.19 9.05 -10.53
CA ALA A 30 18.84 10.16 -11.39
C ALA A 30 19.58 10.07 -12.72
N GLY A 31 19.13 10.77 -13.72
CA GLY A 31 19.88 11.09 -14.92
C GLY A 31 20.15 12.59 -15.00
N LEU A 32 20.97 12.97 -15.96
CA LEU A 32 21.20 14.37 -16.34
C LEU A 32 21.43 14.42 -17.83
N SER A 33 20.73 15.32 -18.51
CA SER A 33 20.96 15.57 -19.92
C SER A 33 21.09 17.07 -20.20
N GLY A 34 21.51 17.44 -21.38
CA GLY A 34 21.57 18.84 -21.79
C GLY A 34 22.31 19.03 -23.10
N SER A 35 22.39 20.28 -23.52
CA SER A 35 23.14 20.72 -24.70
C SER A 35 24.17 21.76 -24.32
N VAL A 36 25.28 21.74 -25.04
CA VAL A 36 26.32 22.77 -24.96
C VAL A 36 26.34 23.50 -26.27
N VAL A 37 26.14 24.81 -26.21
CA VAL A 37 26.14 25.71 -27.37
C VAL A 37 27.12 26.87 -27.18
N ASP A 38 27.53 27.50 -28.26
CA ASP A 38 28.28 28.74 -28.17
C ASP A 38 27.35 29.97 -28.02
N SER A 39 27.94 31.17 -27.98
CA SER A 39 27.20 32.45 -27.88
C SER A 39 26.27 32.72 -29.09
N ASN A 40 26.45 32.02 -30.21
CA ASN A 40 25.63 32.11 -31.41
C ASN A 40 24.58 30.99 -31.50
N ASN A 41 24.37 30.24 -30.43
CA ASN A 41 23.54 29.03 -30.40
C ASN A 41 23.99 27.88 -31.30
N SER A 42 25.25 27.85 -31.74
CA SER A 42 25.83 26.75 -32.49
C SER A 42 26.24 25.62 -31.54
N SER A 43 25.97 24.37 -31.92
CA SER A 43 26.34 23.18 -31.10
C SER A 43 27.86 23.10 -30.93
N VAL A 44 28.32 22.78 -29.71
CA VAL A 44 29.72 22.58 -29.37
C VAL A 44 30.01 21.09 -29.21
N PRO A 45 30.54 20.39 -30.24
CA PRO A 45 30.86 18.97 -30.11
C PRO A 45 32.17 18.74 -29.35
N ASN A 46 32.32 17.53 -28.75
CA ASN A 46 33.49 17.09 -28.00
C ASN A 46 33.88 17.96 -26.81
N ALA A 47 32.98 18.80 -26.29
CA ALA A 47 33.18 19.49 -25.04
C ALA A 47 33.20 18.48 -23.89
N ARG A 48 34.20 18.58 -23.01
CA ARG A 48 34.31 17.75 -21.81
C ARG A 48 33.34 18.25 -20.77
N VAL A 49 32.45 17.40 -20.30
CA VAL A 49 31.47 17.66 -19.24
C VAL A 49 31.81 16.80 -18.03
N VAL A 50 32.02 17.42 -16.87
CA VAL A 50 32.33 16.76 -15.61
C VAL A 50 31.24 17.10 -14.60
N VAL A 51 30.68 16.10 -13.93
CA VAL A 51 29.78 16.28 -12.80
C VAL A 51 30.46 15.84 -11.51
N LYS A 52 30.36 16.68 -10.46
CA LYS A 52 30.95 16.42 -9.14
C LYS A 52 29.89 16.44 -8.06
N ASN A 53 29.71 15.35 -7.34
CA ASN A 53 28.84 15.26 -6.17
C ASN A 53 29.43 16.10 -5.03
N LYS A 54 28.71 17.10 -4.55
CA LYS A 54 29.20 18.03 -3.52
C LYS A 54 29.36 17.41 -2.13
N ALA A 55 28.53 16.42 -1.79
CA ALA A 55 28.55 15.77 -0.48
C ALA A 55 29.71 14.75 -0.32
N THR A 56 30.05 14.06 -1.42
CA THR A 56 31.06 12.98 -1.39
C THR A 56 32.35 13.34 -2.13
N GLY A 57 32.34 14.36 -2.99
CA GLY A 57 33.47 14.73 -3.83
C GLY A 57 33.64 13.89 -5.09
N GLN A 58 32.79 12.88 -5.31
CA GLN A 58 32.87 11.97 -6.46
C GLN A 58 32.60 12.68 -7.79
N THR A 59 33.35 12.29 -8.83
CA THR A 59 33.22 12.87 -10.17
C THR A 59 32.93 11.81 -11.21
N ARG A 60 32.15 12.21 -12.24
CA ARG A 60 31.96 11.45 -13.49
C ARG A 60 32.13 12.41 -14.66
N GLU A 61 32.54 11.88 -15.82
CA GLU A 61 32.74 12.71 -17.01
C GLU A 61 32.18 12.06 -18.29
N THR A 62 31.85 12.91 -19.24
CA THR A 62 31.44 12.54 -20.60
C THR A 62 31.88 13.63 -21.58
N THR A 63 31.65 13.40 -22.87
CA THR A 63 31.86 14.41 -23.93
C THR A 63 30.56 14.64 -24.70
N THR A 64 30.37 15.85 -25.18
CA THR A 64 29.22 16.18 -26.03
C THR A 64 29.29 15.48 -27.38
N THR A 65 28.12 15.11 -27.94
CA THR A 65 27.96 14.51 -29.27
C THR A 65 28.20 15.57 -30.37
N GLU A 66 28.12 15.17 -31.64
CA GLU A 66 28.15 16.08 -32.80
C GLU A 66 27.07 17.18 -32.76
N TYR A 67 25.95 16.91 -32.08
CA TYR A 67 24.86 17.88 -31.84
C TYR A 67 25.03 18.69 -30.54
N GLY A 68 26.20 18.61 -29.92
CA GLY A 68 26.44 19.31 -28.65
C GLY A 68 25.71 18.72 -27.44
N VAL A 69 25.07 17.55 -27.57
CA VAL A 69 24.27 16.93 -26.50
C VAL A 69 25.17 16.09 -25.59
N TYR A 70 24.89 16.12 -24.28
CA TYR A 70 25.50 15.24 -23.30
C TYR A 70 24.45 14.55 -22.45
N THR A 71 24.77 13.36 -21.94
CA THR A 71 23.89 12.56 -21.09
C THR A 71 24.72 11.80 -20.06
N PHE A 72 24.28 11.87 -18.80
CA PHE A 72 24.72 11.00 -17.72
C PHE A 72 23.54 10.15 -17.28
N GLN A 73 23.71 8.86 -17.31
CA GLN A 73 22.76 7.90 -16.74
C GLN A 73 23.23 7.48 -15.34
N ASN A 74 22.26 7.09 -14.50
CA ASN A 74 22.51 6.43 -13.22
C ASN A 74 23.46 7.21 -12.29
N LEU A 75 23.17 8.51 -12.10
CA LEU A 75 23.81 9.33 -11.07
C LEU A 75 23.06 9.12 -9.73
N PRO A 76 23.75 8.97 -8.61
CA PRO A 76 23.12 9.04 -7.29
C PRO A 76 22.35 10.35 -7.11
N PRO A 77 21.14 10.34 -6.55
CA PRO A 77 20.45 11.58 -6.20
C PRO A 77 21.28 12.39 -5.20
N ALA A 78 21.62 13.62 -5.57
CA ALA A 78 22.45 14.52 -4.77
C ALA A 78 22.50 15.93 -5.40
N VAL A 79 23.22 16.82 -4.75
CA VAL A 79 23.57 18.12 -5.29
C VAL A 79 24.92 18.04 -6.01
N TYR A 80 24.96 18.50 -7.25
CA TYR A 80 26.12 18.43 -8.13
C TYR A 80 26.62 19.80 -8.55
N GLU A 81 27.93 19.86 -8.85
CA GLU A 81 28.57 20.88 -9.67
C GLU A 81 28.78 20.29 -11.06
N ILE A 82 28.40 21.02 -12.11
CA ILE A 82 28.65 20.67 -13.52
C ILE A 82 29.71 21.61 -14.04
N ARG A 83 30.77 21.06 -14.65
CA ARG A 83 31.85 21.78 -15.25
C ARG A 83 31.98 21.40 -16.71
N VAL A 84 31.99 22.40 -17.61
CA VAL A 84 32.13 22.20 -19.05
C VAL A 84 33.38 22.90 -19.54
N GLU A 85 34.25 22.16 -20.23
CA GLU A 85 35.53 22.62 -20.76
C GLU A 85 35.62 22.34 -22.28
N MET A 86 36.04 23.35 -23.02
CA MET A 86 36.34 23.24 -24.44
C MET A 86 37.46 24.18 -24.83
N GLN A 87 38.39 23.73 -25.68
CA GLN A 87 39.49 24.58 -26.15
C GLN A 87 38.94 25.78 -26.91
N GLY A 88 39.43 26.99 -26.56
CA GLY A 88 38.99 28.27 -27.16
C GLY A 88 37.79 28.91 -26.42
N PHE A 89 37.20 28.27 -25.43
CA PHE A 89 36.14 28.80 -24.57
C PHE A 89 36.55 28.97 -23.13
N ALA A 90 35.86 29.83 -22.40
CA ALA A 90 35.94 29.91 -20.96
C ALA A 90 35.26 28.71 -20.33
N THR A 91 35.80 28.17 -19.22
CA THR A 91 35.18 27.08 -18.48
C THR A 91 33.82 27.53 -17.91
N ALA A 92 32.75 26.84 -18.22
CA ALA A 92 31.47 27.08 -17.59
C ALA A 92 31.28 26.15 -16.38
N VAL A 93 30.85 26.74 -15.25
CA VAL A 93 30.53 25.98 -14.03
C VAL A 93 29.10 26.29 -13.61
N VAL A 94 28.27 25.23 -13.50
CA VAL A 94 26.92 25.32 -12.96
C VAL A 94 26.93 24.70 -11.58
N ASP A 95 26.70 25.52 -10.56
CA ASP A 95 26.76 25.10 -9.18
C ASP A 95 25.36 24.79 -8.61
N ASN A 96 25.31 23.88 -7.62
CA ASN A 96 24.09 23.49 -6.89
C ASN A 96 22.97 22.89 -7.77
N VAL A 97 23.32 22.07 -8.74
CA VAL A 97 22.37 21.31 -9.53
C VAL A 97 21.85 20.13 -8.72
N THR A 98 20.58 20.17 -8.31
CA THR A 98 19.95 19.08 -7.58
C THR A 98 19.40 18.03 -8.55
N LEU A 99 19.89 16.81 -8.44
CA LEU A 99 19.40 15.65 -9.16
C LEU A 99 18.60 14.78 -8.22
N ASN A 100 17.35 14.53 -8.55
CA ASN A 100 16.42 13.75 -7.74
C ASN A 100 16.10 12.41 -8.41
N VAL A 101 15.69 11.41 -7.60
CA VAL A 101 15.43 10.05 -8.06
C VAL A 101 14.44 10.01 -9.23
N GLY A 102 14.78 9.23 -10.26
CA GLY A 102 13.95 8.98 -11.43
C GLY A 102 13.73 10.19 -12.35
N GLN A 103 14.41 11.32 -12.11
CA GLN A 103 14.38 12.50 -12.98
C GLN A 103 15.58 12.55 -13.91
N VAL A 104 15.37 13.12 -15.10
CA VAL A 104 16.42 13.42 -16.08
C VAL A 104 16.29 14.90 -16.49
N PRO A 105 16.62 15.85 -15.59
CA PRO A 105 16.52 17.27 -15.91
C PRO A 105 17.43 17.61 -17.08
N SER A 106 17.01 18.59 -17.89
CA SER A 106 17.80 19.18 -18.96
C SER A 106 18.55 20.40 -18.45
N VAL A 107 19.87 20.39 -18.57
CA VAL A 107 20.75 21.52 -18.20
C VAL A 107 21.49 21.98 -19.46
N ASN A 108 20.99 23.06 -20.08
CA ASN A 108 21.57 23.60 -21.29
C ASN A 108 22.58 24.69 -20.93
N ILE A 109 23.80 24.61 -21.49
CA ILE A 109 24.94 25.44 -21.13
C ILE A 109 25.46 26.19 -22.33
N THR A 110 25.59 27.52 -22.22
CA THR A 110 26.20 28.35 -23.25
C THR A 110 27.64 28.70 -22.88
N LEU A 111 28.58 28.29 -23.72
CA LEU A 111 29.99 28.63 -23.56
C LEU A 111 30.30 30.03 -24.14
N GLN A 112 31.05 30.82 -23.38
CA GLN A 112 31.56 32.10 -23.84
C GLN A 112 32.98 31.94 -24.39
N PRO A 113 33.34 32.66 -25.49
CA PRO A 113 34.71 32.67 -25.98
C PRO A 113 35.71 33.01 -24.87
N LYS A 114 36.90 32.39 -24.89
CA LYS A 114 37.95 32.64 -23.91
C LYS A 114 38.46 34.11 -24.05
N GLY A 115 38.12 34.91 -23.05
CA GLY A 115 38.57 36.32 -22.95
C GLY A 115 39.48 36.51 -21.75
N THR A 116 39.30 37.59 -21.01
CA THR A 116 40.04 37.89 -19.76
C THR A 116 39.56 37.03 -18.59
N THR A 117 38.38 36.43 -18.68
CA THR A 117 37.80 35.54 -17.65
C THR A 117 38.03 34.09 -18.05
N GLU A 118 38.65 33.31 -17.19
CA GLU A 118 38.93 31.87 -17.43
C GLU A 118 37.77 30.98 -17.06
N THR A 119 36.92 31.39 -16.10
CA THR A 119 35.76 30.60 -15.60
C THR A 119 34.53 31.50 -15.44
N VAL A 120 33.39 31.01 -15.92
CA VAL A 120 32.08 31.63 -15.77
C VAL A 120 31.20 30.72 -14.90
N THR A 121 30.72 31.22 -13.76
CA THR A 121 29.81 30.51 -12.88
C THR A 121 28.35 30.89 -13.20
N ILE A 122 27.50 29.89 -13.41
CA ILE A 122 26.09 30.05 -13.75
C ILE A 122 25.27 29.48 -12.59
N ALA A 123 24.24 30.18 -12.16
CA ALA A 123 23.35 29.71 -11.09
C ALA A 123 22.45 28.57 -11.63
N ALA A 124 22.33 27.48 -10.89
CA ALA A 124 21.54 26.31 -11.31
C ALA A 124 20.08 26.66 -11.70
N GLY A 125 19.43 27.56 -10.96
CA GLY A 125 18.07 28.03 -11.25
C GLY A 125 17.89 28.75 -12.58
N GLU A 126 19.00 29.05 -13.31
CA GLU A 126 18.96 29.67 -14.63
C GLU A 126 18.99 28.65 -15.77
N VAL A 127 19.47 27.45 -15.51
CA VAL A 127 19.75 26.44 -16.53
C VAL A 127 19.08 25.08 -16.31
N VAL A 128 18.56 24.79 -15.11
CA VAL A 128 17.86 23.54 -14.84
C VAL A 128 16.43 23.66 -15.33
N GLY A 129 16.11 22.92 -16.39
CA GLY A 129 14.77 22.88 -16.99
C GLY A 129 13.88 21.78 -16.41
N VAL A 130 12.75 21.57 -17.10
CA VAL A 130 11.86 20.41 -16.90
C VAL A 130 12.47 19.15 -17.49
N ASP A 131 11.93 17.97 -17.17
CA ASP A 131 12.32 16.74 -17.88
C ASP A 131 11.80 16.76 -19.32
N THR A 132 12.72 16.85 -20.27
CA THR A 132 12.45 16.80 -21.70
C THR A 132 12.87 15.48 -22.34
N SER A 133 13.17 14.47 -21.55
CA SER A 133 13.72 13.19 -22.00
C SER A 133 12.77 12.01 -21.83
N THR A 134 11.90 12.04 -20.81
CA THR A 134 10.98 10.93 -20.51
C THR A 134 9.52 11.29 -20.81
N SER A 135 8.73 10.29 -21.19
CA SER A 135 7.27 10.40 -21.36
C SER A 135 6.47 9.98 -20.13
N GLN A 136 7.15 9.82 -19.00
CA GLN A 136 6.58 9.35 -17.75
C GLN A 136 5.75 10.42 -17.06
N VAL A 137 4.57 10.04 -16.54
CA VAL A 137 3.79 10.89 -15.65
C VAL A 137 4.19 10.55 -14.21
N SER A 138 4.91 11.44 -13.57
CA SER A 138 5.44 11.20 -12.23
C SER A 138 5.47 12.45 -11.38
N GLY A 139 5.47 12.24 -10.06
CA GLY A 139 5.71 13.27 -9.07
C GLY A 139 6.77 12.84 -8.07
N GLN A 140 7.32 13.79 -7.34
CA GLN A 140 8.43 13.58 -6.45
C GLN A 140 8.24 14.28 -5.12
N ILE A 141 8.70 13.64 -4.08
CA ILE A 141 8.79 14.17 -2.71
C ILE A 141 10.26 14.17 -2.31
N ASN A 142 10.84 15.36 -2.19
CA ASN A 142 12.23 15.53 -1.83
C ASN A 142 12.46 15.57 -0.31
N GLU A 143 13.71 15.55 0.11
CA GLU A 143 14.10 15.52 1.52
C GLU A 143 13.52 16.68 2.34
N ARG A 144 13.51 17.91 1.80
CA ARG A 144 12.94 19.07 2.49
C ARG A 144 11.46 18.88 2.78
N THR A 145 10.70 18.45 1.78
CA THR A 145 9.26 18.17 1.91
C THR A 145 9.00 17.08 2.95
N LEU A 146 9.79 15.99 2.90
CA LEU A 146 9.73 14.89 3.88
C LEU A 146 10.00 15.38 5.31
N ALA A 147 10.98 16.26 5.49
CA ALA A 147 11.37 16.74 6.81
C ALA A 147 10.41 17.76 7.41
N SER A 148 9.75 18.59 6.57
CA SER A 148 8.97 19.76 6.99
C SER A 148 7.48 19.52 7.12
N LEU A 149 6.87 18.66 6.27
CA LEU A 149 5.42 18.47 6.28
C LEU A 149 4.93 17.66 7.49
N PRO A 150 3.75 17.98 8.03
CA PRO A 150 3.16 17.23 9.13
C PRO A 150 2.69 15.86 8.66
N LEU A 151 3.09 14.80 9.37
CA LEU A 151 2.66 13.43 9.11
C LEU A 151 2.15 12.80 10.42
N ASN A 152 0.88 12.49 10.48
CA ASN A 152 0.22 12.00 11.70
C ASN A 152 0.83 10.69 12.25
N GLY A 153 1.37 9.85 11.39
CA GLY A 153 2.03 8.60 11.76
C GLY A 153 3.48 8.50 11.34
N ARG A 154 4.07 9.59 10.82
CA ARG A 154 5.42 9.61 10.25
C ARG A 154 5.65 8.52 9.18
N ASN A 155 4.58 8.03 8.53
CA ASN A 155 4.72 7.19 7.36
C ASN A 155 4.90 8.08 6.11
N PHE A 156 6.09 8.05 5.52
CA PHE A 156 6.46 8.91 4.40
C PHE A 156 5.59 8.68 3.15
N LEU A 157 5.02 7.47 2.98
CA LEU A 157 4.15 7.16 1.84
C LEU A 157 2.83 7.94 1.86
N ASP A 158 2.42 8.48 3.02
CA ASP A 158 1.23 9.36 3.12
C ASP A 158 1.37 10.62 2.22
N LEU A 159 2.61 11.06 1.97
CA LEU A 159 2.89 12.19 1.07
C LEU A 159 2.66 11.86 -0.42
N ALA A 160 2.55 10.59 -0.79
CA ALA A 160 2.18 10.21 -2.16
C ALA A 160 0.78 10.73 -2.55
N TYR A 161 -0.11 10.90 -1.57
CA TYR A 161 -1.45 11.45 -1.79
C TYR A 161 -1.47 12.94 -2.13
N LEU A 162 -0.35 13.64 -2.00
CA LEU A 162 -0.17 15.02 -2.44
C LEU A 162 0.04 15.14 -3.95
N LEU A 163 0.41 14.04 -4.61
CA LEU A 163 0.70 14.00 -6.04
C LEU A 163 -0.54 13.57 -6.82
N PRO A 164 -0.81 14.18 -7.99
CA PRO A 164 -2.05 13.95 -8.70
C PRO A 164 -2.15 12.49 -9.20
N GLY A 165 -3.37 11.97 -9.30
CA GLY A 165 -3.65 10.60 -9.73
C GLY A 165 -3.51 9.55 -8.63
N ASN A 166 -3.15 9.95 -7.41
CA ASN A 166 -3.00 9.06 -6.26
C ASN A 166 -4.05 9.34 -5.20
N ALA A 167 -4.56 8.27 -4.60
CA ALA A 167 -5.56 8.31 -3.53
C ALA A 167 -5.32 7.17 -2.53
N PRO A 168 -5.84 7.28 -1.28
CA PRO A 168 -5.81 6.16 -0.35
C PRO A 168 -6.57 4.97 -0.91
N ALA A 169 -5.94 3.79 -0.87
CA ALA A 169 -6.58 2.53 -1.20
C ALA A 169 -7.15 1.86 0.07
N PRO A 170 -8.16 0.97 -0.05
CA PRO A 170 -8.56 0.12 1.05
C PRO A 170 -7.39 -0.72 1.54
N ASN A 171 -7.24 -0.87 2.85
CA ASN A 171 -6.32 -1.86 3.40
C ASN A 171 -7.01 -3.24 3.37
N TYR A 172 -6.52 -4.12 2.54
CA TYR A 172 -7.07 -5.48 2.37
C TYR A 172 -6.52 -6.48 3.39
N ASP A 173 -5.41 -6.14 4.07
CA ASP A 173 -4.85 -6.95 5.14
C ASP A 173 -5.07 -6.28 6.50
N PRO A 174 -6.12 -6.67 7.25
CA PRO A 174 -6.39 -6.09 8.55
C PRO A 174 -5.35 -6.44 9.62
N THR A 175 -4.40 -7.31 9.31
CA THR A 175 -3.31 -7.69 10.21
C THR A 175 -2.10 -6.76 10.13
N LYS A 176 -2.06 -5.90 9.11
CA LYS A 176 -1.02 -4.88 8.88
C LYS A 176 -1.60 -3.49 9.05
N THR A 177 -1.67 -3.01 10.28
CA THR A 177 -2.36 -1.77 10.61
C THR A 177 -1.54 -0.51 10.39
N THR A 178 -0.22 -0.63 10.23
CA THR A 178 0.71 0.50 10.06
C THR A 178 1.13 0.72 8.60
N THR A 179 0.81 -0.20 7.68
CA THR A 179 1.11 -0.05 6.26
C THR A 179 0.07 0.83 5.55
N LEU A 180 0.51 1.53 4.51
CA LEU A 180 -0.35 2.30 3.63
C LEU A 180 -0.39 1.65 2.24
N GLU A 181 -1.58 1.65 1.65
CA GLU A 181 -1.78 1.24 0.27
C GLU A 181 -2.18 2.44 -0.57
N ILE A 182 -1.56 2.55 -1.76
CA ILE A 182 -1.74 3.69 -2.65
C ILE A 182 -2.46 3.22 -3.90
N SER A 183 -3.63 3.77 -4.11
CA SER A 183 -4.33 3.68 -5.39
C SER A 183 -3.74 4.68 -6.36
N SER A 184 -3.33 4.23 -7.53
CA SER A 184 -2.86 5.10 -8.60
C SER A 184 -3.62 4.80 -9.87
N ALA A 185 -4.03 5.85 -10.60
CA ALA A 185 -4.78 5.73 -11.86
C ALA A 185 -5.99 4.75 -11.75
N GLY A 186 -6.73 4.82 -10.65
CA GLY A 186 -7.95 4.05 -10.41
C GLY A 186 -7.76 2.56 -10.08
N GLN A 187 -6.53 2.08 -9.94
CA GLN A 187 -6.23 0.71 -9.52
C GLN A 187 -6.46 0.54 -8.01
N LEU A 188 -6.72 -0.70 -7.56
CA LEU A 188 -7.10 -0.97 -6.17
C LEU A 188 -5.94 -0.95 -5.16
N GLY A 189 -4.71 -0.66 -5.59
CA GLY A 189 -3.55 -0.46 -4.71
C GLY A 189 -2.66 -1.68 -4.54
N ARG A 190 -3.16 -2.92 -4.63
CA ARG A 190 -2.35 -4.15 -4.51
C ARG A 190 -1.24 -4.24 -5.54
N GLY A 191 -1.49 -3.74 -6.76
CA GLY A 191 -0.59 -3.83 -7.91
C GLY A 191 0.47 -2.73 -8.00
N GLY A 192 0.67 -1.90 -6.98
CA GLY A 192 1.75 -0.92 -6.98
C GLY A 192 3.13 -1.59 -6.80
N ASN A 193 4.15 -1.15 -7.55
CA ASN A 193 5.52 -1.55 -7.28
C ASN A 193 6.16 -0.53 -6.33
N ILE A 194 6.67 -1.00 -5.20
CA ILE A 194 7.41 -0.19 -4.23
C ILE A 194 8.81 -0.77 -4.12
N ALA A 195 9.80 -0.03 -4.62
CA ALA A 195 11.20 -0.39 -4.52
C ALA A 195 11.94 0.55 -3.57
N VAL A 196 12.77 0.01 -2.69
CA VAL A 196 13.61 0.79 -1.77
C VAL A 196 15.08 0.47 -2.05
N ASP A 197 15.84 1.47 -2.50
CA ASP A 197 17.20 1.33 -3.03
C ASP A 197 17.31 0.21 -4.08
N GLY A 198 16.32 0.11 -4.96
CA GLY A 198 16.25 -0.86 -6.04
C GLY A 198 15.74 -2.24 -5.67
N ALA A 199 15.50 -2.53 -4.40
CA ALA A 199 14.98 -3.80 -3.90
C ALA A 199 13.45 -3.75 -3.74
N ASP A 200 12.77 -4.83 -4.11
CA ASP A 200 11.31 -4.96 -4.04
C ASP A 200 10.82 -4.99 -2.57
N ASN A 201 9.94 -4.07 -2.20
CA ASN A 201 9.33 -3.92 -0.86
C ASN A 201 7.82 -4.18 -0.87
N ASN A 202 7.36 -5.07 -1.72
CA ASN A 202 5.95 -5.44 -1.78
C ASN A 202 5.68 -6.75 -1.06
N ASP A 203 4.46 -6.88 -0.56
CA ASP A 203 3.92 -8.15 -0.09
C ASP A 203 3.51 -9.01 -1.30
N ASP A 204 4.11 -10.18 -1.44
CA ASP A 204 3.78 -11.11 -2.52
C ASP A 204 2.59 -12.02 -2.17
N VAL A 205 2.15 -12.06 -0.91
CA VAL A 205 1.01 -12.89 -0.49
C VAL A 205 -0.30 -12.14 -0.71
N VAL A 206 -0.44 -10.95 -0.13
CA VAL A 206 -1.70 -10.17 -0.20
C VAL A 206 -1.60 -8.90 -1.05
N GLY A 207 -0.41 -8.50 -1.48
CA GLY A 207 -0.16 -7.24 -2.19
C GLY A 207 0.07 -6.05 -1.26
N GLY A 208 0.41 -4.89 -1.86
CA GLY A 208 0.69 -3.65 -1.13
C GLY A 208 2.08 -3.57 -0.51
N THR A 209 2.27 -2.63 0.40
CA THR A 209 3.56 -2.37 1.06
C THR A 209 3.91 -3.47 2.05
N LEU A 210 5.16 -3.96 2.02
CA LEU A 210 5.61 -4.99 2.95
C LEU A 210 6.17 -4.39 4.24
N GLN A 211 7.18 -3.52 4.17
CA GLN A 211 7.91 -2.96 5.31
C GLN A 211 7.86 -1.44 5.31
N ASN A 212 7.72 -0.83 6.49
CA ASN A 212 7.92 0.60 6.70
C ASN A 212 9.38 0.91 7.05
N PHE A 213 9.78 2.18 6.86
CA PHE A 213 11.11 2.68 7.13
C PHE A 213 11.05 3.91 8.03
N PRO A 214 12.07 4.17 8.88
CA PRO A 214 12.15 5.42 9.62
C PRO A 214 12.11 6.62 8.67
N GLN A 215 11.24 7.59 8.93
CA GLN A 215 11.11 8.79 8.07
C GLN A 215 12.45 9.52 7.92
N ASP A 216 13.22 9.64 9.01
CA ASP A 216 14.53 10.31 9.00
C ASP A 216 15.60 9.53 8.20
N GLY A 217 15.33 8.26 7.85
CA GLY A 217 16.17 7.41 7.00
C GLY A 217 15.91 7.54 5.50
N ILE A 218 14.83 8.23 5.10
CA ILE A 218 14.49 8.41 3.70
C ILE A 218 15.06 9.74 3.19
N SER A 219 15.72 9.70 2.04
CA SER A 219 16.18 10.90 1.34
C SER A 219 15.07 11.51 0.51
N GLU A 220 14.47 10.69 -0.35
CA GLU A 220 13.42 11.12 -1.26
C GLU A 220 12.69 9.91 -1.84
N PHE A 221 11.54 10.14 -2.46
CA PHE A 221 10.92 9.15 -3.31
C PHE A 221 10.20 9.77 -4.50
N GLN A 222 10.09 8.98 -5.55
CA GLN A 222 9.31 9.29 -6.74
C GLN A 222 8.15 8.30 -6.86
N ILE A 223 6.99 8.79 -7.28
CA ILE A 223 5.89 7.95 -7.75
C ILE A 223 5.61 8.23 -9.22
N ALA A 224 5.73 7.21 -10.06
CA ALA A 224 5.29 7.23 -11.44
C ALA A 224 3.90 6.59 -11.51
N THR A 225 2.90 7.39 -11.86
CA THR A 225 1.50 6.96 -11.94
C THR A 225 1.14 6.40 -13.31
N ASN A 226 1.97 6.69 -14.34
CA ASN A 226 1.73 6.24 -15.70
C ASN A 226 3.04 6.25 -16.51
N ARG A 227 3.13 5.38 -17.52
CA ARG A 227 4.22 5.36 -18.52
C ARG A 227 5.62 5.20 -17.95
N PHE A 228 5.80 4.42 -16.90
CA PHE A 228 7.14 4.14 -16.37
C PHE A 228 7.96 3.21 -17.31
N SER A 229 9.30 3.35 -17.23
CA SER A 229 10.29 2.65 -18.06
C SER A 229 10.11 1.13 -18.06
N ALA A 230 10.58 0.44 -19.10
CA ALA A 230 10.61 -1.03 -19.19
C ALA A 230 11.47 -1.70 -18.08
N GLU A 231 12.34 -0.95 -17.44
CA GLU A 231 13.10 -1.37 -16.27
C GLU A 231 12.20 -1.80 -15.10
N ILE A 232 11.01 -1.20 -14.99
CA ILE A 232 10.05 -1.44 -13.91
C ILE A 232 8.98 -2.42 -14.36
N GLY A 233 8.77 -3.48 -13.60
CA GLY A 233 7.75 -4.50 -13.85
C GLY A 233 6.92 -4.84 -12.62
N ARG A 234 6.15 -5.93 -12.71
CA ARG A 234 5.27 -6.44 -11.66
C ARG A 234 4.31 -5.37 -11.11
N SER A 235 3.90 -4.43 -11.93
CA SER A 235 2.94 -3.39 -11.57
C SER A 235 2.12 -2.95 -12.76
N ALA A 236 0.81 -2.94 -12.59
CA ALA A 236 -0.15 -2.33 -13.50
C ALA A 236 -0.69 -0.98 -12.97
N SER A 237 -0.27 -0.53 -11.80
CA SER A 237 -0.74 0.66 -11.10
C SER A 237 0.31 1.78 -11.13
N SER A 238 1.24 1.74 -10.21
CA SER A 238 2.29 2.75 -10.04
C SER A 238 3.65 2.13 -9.76
N ALA A 239 4.69 2.92 -9.96
CA ALA A 239 6.04 2.59 -9.55
C ALA A 239 6.55 3.64 -8.54
N ILE A 240 6.81 3.19 -7.32
CA ILE A 240 7.32 4.03 -6.23
C ILE A 240 8.78 3.65 -5.99
N ASN A 241 9.69 4.57 -6.30
CA ASN A 241 11.11 4.42 -6.07
C ASN A 241 11.52 5.24 -4.86
N VAL A 242 11.97 4.59 -3.81
CA VAL A 242 12.39 5.19 -2.55
C VAL A 242 13.90 5.08 -2.43
N VAL A 243 14.56 6.17 -2.04
CA VAL A 243 15.99 6.21 -1.78
C VAL A 243 16.24 6.49 -0.32
N THR A 244 17.02 5.64 0.33
CA THR A 244 17.46 5.88 1.71
C THR A 244 18.66 6.83 1.75
N LYS A 245 18.81 7.55 2.85
CA LYS A 245 19.95 8.45 3.04
C LYS A 245 21.28 7.70 3.05
N SER A 246 22.29 8.30 2.45
CA SER A 246 23.69 7.90 2.56
C SER A 246 24.45 8.85 3.47
N GLY A 247 25.64 8.44 3.92
CA GLY A 247 26.55 9.34 4.62
C GLY A 247 27.20 10.36 3.68
N SER A 248 27.89 11.32 4.27
CA SER A 248 28.66 12.37 3.59
C SER A 248 30.07 12.46 4.18
N ASN A 249 30.89 13.42 3.68
CA ASN A 249 32.23 13.67 4.22
C ASN A 249 32.24 14.38 5.58
N ASP A 250 31.07 14.82 6.06
CA ASP A 250 30.91 15.44 7.37
C ASP A 250 29.94 14.62 8.23
N PHE A 251 30.20 14.53 9.52
CA PHE A 251 29.27 13.92 10.45
C PHE A 251 28.04 14.80 10.64
N HIS A 252 26.88 14.17 10.54
CA HIS A 252 25.60 14.81 10.73
C HIS A 252 24.59 13.83 11.33
N GLY A 253 23.62 14.37 12.03
CA GLY A 253 22.61 13.52 12.65
C GLY A 253 21.55 14.33 13.38
N GLY A 254 20.69 13.60 14.09
CA GLY A 254 19.67 14.21 14.91
C GLY A 254 18.95 13.18 15.75
N GLY A 255 18.18 13.68 16.69
CA GLY A 255 17.27 12.89 17.50
C GLY A 255 16.00 13.68 17.77
N GLY A 256 14.88 13.02 17.91
CA GLY A 256 13.59 13.67 18.11
C GLY A 256 12.71 12.89 19.09
N PHE A 257 11.89 13.63 19.77
CA PHE A 257 10.81 13.10 20.62
C PHE A 257 9.50 13.78 20.24
N TYR A 258 8.49 12.98 19.93
CA TYR A 258 7.16 13.44 19.57
C TYR A 258 6.16 12.89 20.59
N TYR A 259 5.24 13.75 21.05
CA TYR A 259 4.27 13.40 22.06
C TYR A 259 2.87 13.87 21.71
N ARG A 260 1.89 13.00 21.98
CA ARG A 260 0.48 13.29 21.83
C ARG A 260 -0.33 12.43 22.79
N ASN A 261 -1.36 13.01 23.41
CA ASN A 261 -2.26 12.27 24.30
C ASN A 261 -3.74 12.56 24.03
N SER A 262 -4.62 11.90 24.77
CA SER A 262 -6.07 12.07 24.64
C SER A 262 -6.54 13.50 24.89
N ARG A 263 -5.87 14.28 25.77
CA ARG A 263 -6.24 15.69 26.05
C ARG A 263 -5.91 16.63 24.88
N LEU A 264 -4.91 16.26 24.09
CA LEU A 264 -4.48 16.97 22.88
C LEU A 264 -5.26 16.55 21.62
N SER A 265 -6.26 15.68 21.75
CA SER A 265 -7.04 15.19 20.60
C SER A 265 -8.52 15.40 20.80
N ALA A 266 -9.27 15.68 19.76
CA ALA A 266 -10.72 15.68 19.79
C ALA A 266 -11.25 14.23 19.96
N LEU A 267 -12.49 14.08 20.38
CA LEU A 267 -13.15 12.77 20.43
C LEU A 267 -13.48 12.32 19.01
N PRO A 268 -13.28 11.02 18.69
CA PRO A 268 -13.77 10.46 17.43
C PRO A 268 -15.29 10.64 17.31
N ALA A 269 -15.75 11.02 16.12
CA ALA A 269 -17.19 11.17 15.86
C ALA A 269 -17.96 9.84 15.96
N THR A 270 -17.27 8.73 15.83
CA THR A 270 -17.80 7.37 16.01
C THR A 270 -18.15 7.04 17.47
N LEU A 271 -17.68 7.84 18.41
CA LEU A 271 -18.01 7.66 19.83
C LEU A 271 -19.28 8.40 20.20
N ASN A 272 -20.29 7.65 20.62
CA ASN A 272 -21.52 8.22 21.15
C ASN A 272 -21.21 9.09 22.38
N ARG A 273 -21.72 10.32 22.41
CA ARG A 273 -21.54 11.25 23.53
C ARG A 273 -22.08 10.68 24.85
N THR A 274 -23.21 9.96 24.80
CA THR A 274 -23.78 9.27 25.97
C THR A 274 -22.82 8.21 26.50
N LEU A 275 -22.16 7.47 25.60
CA LEU A 275 -21.15 6.49 26.00
C LEU A 275 -19.97 7.17 26.72
N VAL A 276 -19.46 8.27 26.14
CA VAL A 276 -18.35 9.03 26.74
C VAL A 276 -18.75 9.60 28.10
N SER A 277 -19.99 10.05 28.28
CA SER A 277 -20.47 10.52 29.59
C SER A 277 -20.57 9.40 30.63
N THR A 278 -20.75 8.14 30.19
CA THR A 278 -20.90 6.98 31.08
C THR A 278 -19.56 6.34 31.46
N ILE A 279 -18.66 6.13 30.47
CA ILE A 279 -17.39 5.38 30.68
C ILE A 279 -16.14 6.27 30.61
N GLY A 280 -16.34 7.58 30.39
CA GLY A 280 -15.24 8.54 30.30
C GLY A 280 -14.63 8.66 28.91
N ARG A 281 -13.62 9.53 28.82
CA ARG A 281 -12.87 9.74 27.58
C ARG A 281 -11.93 8.57 27.32
N PRO A 282 -11.83 8.01 26.08
CA PRO A 282 -10.89 6.96 25.77
C PRO A 282 -9.45 7.38 26.10
N PRO A 283 -8.72 6.63 26.92
CA PRO A 283 -7.29 6.84 27.12
C PRO A 283 -6.54 6.71 25.80
N PHE A 284 -5.61 7.60 25.59
CA PHE A 284 -4.68 7.56 24.45
C PHE A 284 -3.41 8.31 24.81
N ASP A 285 -2.29 7.68 24.57
CA ASP A 285 -0.96 8.25 24.69
C ASP A 285 -0.08 7.75 23.55
N ARG A 286 0.72 8.63 22.95
CA ARG A 286 1.67 8.26 21.88
C ARG A 286 2.99 8.97 22.11
N GLU A 287 4.04 8.19 22.18
CA GLU A 287 5.42 8.62 22.23
C GLU A 287 6.15 8.06 21.01
N GLN A 288 6.91 8.93 20.32
CA GLN A 288 7.76 8.50 19.21
C GLN A 288 9.16 9.05 19.43
N TYR A 289 10.11 8.15 19.38
CA TYR A 289 11.54 8.44 19.53
C TYR A 289 12.21 8.21 18.20
N THR A 290 12.98 9.21 17.73
CA THR A 290 13.74 9.12 16.48
C THR A 290 15.20 9.43 16.72
N ALA A 291 16.07 8.75 15.98
CA ALA A 291 17.49 9.05 15.96
C ALA A 291 18.07 8.75 14.57
N SER A 292 18.99 9.60 14.13
CA SER A 292 19.73 9.37 12.89
C SER A 292 21.16 9.85 13.04
N PHE A 293 22.09 9.13 12.41
CA PHE A 293 23.50 9.48 12.44
C PHE A 293 24.19 8.97 11.18
N GLY A 294 25.00 9.83 10.57
CA GLY A 294 25.78 9.51 9.39
C GLY A 294 27.06 10.31 9.30
N GLY A 295 27.96 9.85 8.43
CA GLY A 295 29.23 10.50 8.20
C GLY A 295 30.24 9.62 7.48
N PRO A 296 31.51 10.03 7.40
CA PRO A 296 32.55 9.27 6.74
C PRO A 296 33.10 8.16 7.66
N ILE A 297 33.19 6.94 7.15
CA ILE A 297 34.10 5.90 7.66
C ILE A 297 35.51 6.25 7.20
N ARG A 298 35.64 6.64 5.93
CA ARG A 298 36.85 7.20 5.33
C ARG A 298 36.44 8.27 4.33
N ARG A 299 36.86 9.53 4.54
CA ARG A 299 36.51 10.65 3.66
C ARG A 299 36.80 10.31 2.20
N GLU A 300 35.88 10.71 1.32
CA GLU A 300 35.88 10.51 -0.14
C GLU A 300 35.87 9.06 -0.60
N LYS A 301 35.81 8.06 0.33
CA LYS A 301 35.85 6.64 0.00
C LYS A 301 34.74 5.79 0.60
N ALA A 302 34.40 6.02 1.87
CA ALA A 302 33.42 5.18 2.54
C ALA A 302 32.61 5.98 3.54
N TRP A 303 31.30 5.79 3.51
CA TRP A 303 30.34 6.53 4.33
C TRP A 303 29.34 5.57 4.95
N PHE A 304 28.69 6.00 6.02
CA PHE A 304 27.58 5.30 6.62
C PHE A 304 26.45 6.26 7.00
N PHE A 305 25.25 5.73 7.07
CA PHE A 305 24.09 6.40 7.62
C PHE A 305 23.21 5.38 8.33
N SER A 306 22.64 5.74 9.48
CA SER A 306 21.66 4.93 10.20
C SER A 306 20.50 5.78 10.69
N ALA A 307 19.31 5.21 10.70
CA ALA A 307 18.12 5.81 11.26
C ALA A 307 17.34 4.80 12.07
N PHE A 308 16.76 5.28 13.14
CA PHE A 308 15.97 4.53 14.10
C PHE A 308 14.68 5.30 14.40
N GLU A 309 13.57 4.60 14.50
CA GLU A 309 12.31 5.13 14.99
C GLU A 309 11.62 4.08 15.86
N TYR A 310 11.19 4.49 17.04
CA TYR A 310 10.38 3.67 17.92
C TYR A 310 9.12 4.43 18.29
N ARG A 311 7.99 3.78 18.09
CA ARG A 311 6.67 4.27 18.46
C ARG A 311 6.09 3.39 19.54
N ASN A 312 5.76 4.01 20.66
CA ASN A 312 4.94 3.44 21.72
C ASN A 312 3.60 4.17 21.71
N GLN A 313 2.51 3.44 21.51
CA GLN A 313 1.18 4.02 21.52
C GLN A 313 0.26 3.20 22.39
N ASP A 314 -0.09 3.76 23.53
CA ASP A 314 -1.13 3.25 24.39
C ASP A 314 -2.49 3.76 23.90
N GLY A 315 -3.37 2.84 23.57
CA GLY A 315 -4.72 3.11 23.13
C GLY A 315 -5.69 2.11 23.74
N VAL A 316 -6.95 2.27 23.41
CA VAL A 316 -8.01 1.38 23.85
C VAL A 316 -8.96 1.05 22.73
N VAL A 317 -9.59 -0.11 22.84
CA VAL A 317 -10.74 -0.50 22.02
C VAL A 317 -11.96 -0.69 22.91
N LEU A 318 -13.12 -0.52 22.30
CA LEU A 318 -14.38 -0.76 22.97
C LEU A 318 -14.63 -2.28 23.02
N VAL A 319 -14.89 -2.78 24.24
CA VAL A 319 -15.29 -4.17 24.48
C VAL A 319 -16.64 -4.20 25.19
N GLY A 320 -17.39 -5.28 25.04
CA GLY A 320 -18.70 -5.46 25.64
C GLY A 320 -18.73 -6.67 26.55
N VAL A 321 -19.50 -6.58 27.63
CA VAL A 321 -19.81 -7.69 28.52
C VAL A 321 -21.30 -7.73 28.75
N ARG A 322 -21.90 -8.91 28.72
CA ARG A 322 -23.32 -9.10 29.04
C ARG A 322 -23.54 -8.79 30.53
N ASP A 323 -24.39 -7.84 30.81
CA ASP A 323 -24.81 -7.49 32.20
C ASP A 323 -26.27 -7.84 32.38
N PHE A 324 -26.53 -8.91 33.13
CA PHE A 324 -27.88 -9.41 33.43
C PHE A 324 -28.69 -8.48 34.35
N ASN A 325 -28.02 -7.64 35.18
CA ASN A 325 -28.70 -6.66 36.03
C ASN A 325 -29.19 -5.50 35.17
N ALA A 326 -28.33 -5.02 34.26
CA ALA A 326 -28.67 -3.97 33.29
C ALA A 326 -29.51 -4.47 32.12
N ARG A 327 -29.67 -5.80 31.97
CA ARG A 327 -30.35 -6.48 30.84
C ARG A 327 -29.87 -6.01 29.48
N ARG A 328 -28.56 -5.78 29.34
CA ARG A 328 -27.93 -5.33 28.09
C ARG A 328 -26.43 -5.61 28.10
N VAL A 329 -25.81 -5.44 26.96
CA VAL A 329 -24.35 -5.36 26.91
C VAL A 329 -23.87 -4.02 27.48
N VAL A 330 -23.02 -4.10 28.48
CA VAL A 330 -22.31 -2.95 29.05
C VAL A 330 -20.94 -2.88 28.41
N THR A 331 -20.60 -1.69 27.93
CA THR A 331 -19.34 -1.46 27.22
C THR A 331 -18.30 -0.81 28.13
N SER A 332 -17.06 -1.19 27.92
CA SER A 332 -15.89 -0.61 28.60
C SER A 332 -14.71 -0.51 27.65
N PHE A 333 -13.62 0.09 28.11
CA PHE A 333 -12.38 0.15 27.35
C PHE A 333 -11.44 -0.98 27.77
N ALA A 334 -10.86 -1.68 26.79
CA ALA A 334 -9.76 -2.61 26.98
C ALA A 334 -8.48 -2.05 26.34
N PRO A 335 -7.30 -2.22 26.97
CA PRO A 335 -6.02 -1.76 26.42
C PRO A 335 -5.76 -2.33 25.03
N ALA A 336 -5.35 -1.48 24.10
CA ALA A 336 -4.96 -1.83 22.73
C ALA A 336 -3.65 -1.11 22.36
N PRO A 337 -2.52 -1.51 22.94
CA PRO A 337 -1.23 -0.92 22.64
C PRO A 337 -0.76 -1.27 21.24
N LEU A 338 0.08 -0.39 20.69
CA LEU A 338 0.85 -0.60 19.46
C LEU A 338 2.30 -0.21 19.73
N ASN A 339 3.20 -1.16 19.52
CA ASN A 339 4.64 -0.94 19.54
C ASN A 339 5.20 -1.20 18.15
N ASP A 340 5.91 -0.23 17.60
CA ASP A 340 6.49 -0.34 16.26
C ASP A 340 7.93 0.20 16.28
N LEU A 341 8.88 -0.68 15.99
CA LEU A 341 10.30 -0.39 15.97
C LEU A 341 10.81 -0.51 14.54
N LEU A 342 11.37 0.57 14.02
CA LEU A 342 11.95 0.68 12.70
C LEU A 342 13.44 1.00 12.80
N PHE A 343 14.24 0.31 12.02
CA PHE A 343 15.67 0.60 11.87
C PHE A 343 16.10 0.43 10.43
N THR A 344 16.96 1.32 9.97
CA THR A 344 17.71 1.15 8.72
C THR A 344 19.15 1.61 8.90
N GLY A 345 20.08 0.83 8.41
CA GLY A 345 21.51 1.17 8.35
C GLY A 345 22.01 0.96 6.94
N ARG A 346 22.77 1.93 6.43
CA ARG A 346 23.38 1.91 5.09
C ARG A 346 24.87 2.25 5.19
N ALA A 347 25.65 1.55 4.37
CA ALA A 347 27.08 1.84 4.16
C ALA A 347 27.35 1.92 2.67
N ASP A 348 27.99 2.98 2.23
CA ASP A 348 28.41 3.21 0.85
C ASP A 348 29.95 3.19 0.78
N TRP A 349 30.50 2.54 -0.20
CA TRP A 349 31.95 2.39 -0.37
C TRP A 349 32.36 2.55 -1.83
N GLN A 350 33.20 3.54 -2.11
CA GLN A 350 33.91 3.72 -3.37
C GLN A 350 35.23 2.95 -3.30
N THR A 351 35.27 1.75 -3.82
CA THR A 351 36.43 0.85 -3.75
C THR A 351 37.52 1.31 -4.71
N THR A 352 37.15 1.67 -5.93
CA THR A 352 37.99 2.26 -6.96
C THR A 352 37.30 3.50 -7.54
N SER A 353 37.91 4.18 -8.54
CA SER A 353 37.21 5.25 -9.30
C SER A 353 35.96 4.73 -10.01
N ASP A 354 35.97 3.45 -10.39
CA ASP A 354 35.02 2.83 -11.27
C ASP A 354 34.00 1.96 -10.51
N ASP A 355 34.29 1.58 -9.25
CA ASP A 355 33.46 0.68 -8.44
C ASP A 355 32.88 1.36 -7.21
N ARG A 356 31.56 1.34 -7.12
CA ARG A 356 30.80 1.75 -5.93
C ARG A 356 29.94 0.61 -5.41
N MET A 357 30.02 0.39 -4.10
CA MET A 357 29.20 -0.60 -3.39
C MET A 357 28.32 0.09 -2.36
N ALA A 358 27.10 -0.40 -2.17
CA ALA A 358 26.22 0.03 -1.09
C ALA A 358 25.61 -1.20 -0.42
N PHE A 359 25.54 -1.16 0.90
CA PHE A 359 24.93 -2.18 1.75
C PHE A 359 23.85 -1.54 2.58
N ARG A 360 22.65 -2.12 2.61
CA ARG A 360 21.58 -1.69 3.49
C ARG A 360 21.02 -2.88 4.25
N TYR A 361 20.85 -2.70 5.55
CA TYR A 361 20.04 -3.57 6.38
C TYR A 361 18.88 -2.81 6.99
N SER A 362 17.68 -3.37 6.94
CA SER A 362 16.48 -2.78 7.53
C SER A 362 15.72 -3.81 8.35
N LEU A 363 15.11 -3.34 9.43
CA LEU A 363 14.34 -4.13 10.38
C LEU A 363 13.07 -3.37 10.73
N GLN A 364 11.94 -4.09 10.81
CA GLN A 364 10.73 -3.63 11.49
C GLN A 364 10.23 -4.71 12.43
N ARG A 365 9.78 -4.30 13.62
CA ARG A 365 9.05 -5.14 14.58
C ARG A 365 7.82 -4.40 15.03
N GLU A 366 6.68 -4.94 14.69
CA GLU A 366 5.38 -4.40 15.05
C GLU A 366 4.66 -5.40 15.96
N ASP A 367 4.06 -4.88 17.01
CA ASP A 367 3.27 -5.59 18.00
C ASP A 367 1.99 -4.77 18.20
N ASP A 368 0.85 -5.32 17.79
CA ASP A 368 -0.42 -4.61 17.71
C ASP A 368 -1.55 -5.45 18.31
N ILE A 369 -2.28 -4.87 19.26
CA ILE A 369 -3.46 -5.49 19.83
C ILE A 369 -4.72 -4.83 19.29
N ASP A 370 -5.54 -5.62 18.59
CA ASP A 370 -6.94 -5.39 18.27
C ASP A 370 -7.26 -4.23 17.31
N ARG A 371 -6.27 -3.61 16.67
CA ARG A 371 -6.54 -2.49 15.75
C ARG A 371 -7.13 -2.93 14.42
N GLY A 372 -6.68 -4.07 13.91
CA GLY A 372 -7.18 -4.69 12.69
C GLY A 372 -8.34 -5.66 12.91
N SER A 373 -8.92 -5.69 14.10
CA SER A 373 -10.00 -6.64 14.41
C SER A 373 -11.26 -6.35 13.62
N LEU A 374 -11.73 -7.37 12.91
CA LEU A 374 -12.99 -7.34 12.14
C LEU A 374 -14.19 -7.79 12.98
N ARG A 375 -14.16 -7.63 14.27
CA ARG A 375 -15.23 -8.07 15.18
C ARG A 375 -16.51 -7.27 14.95
N ARG A 376 -17.60 -7.99 14.81
CA ARG A 376 -18.97 -7.47 14.72
C ARG A 376 -19.93 -8.57 15.16
N PRO A 377 -20.84 -8.38 16.08
CA PRO A 377 -20.97 -7.23 16.98
C PRO A 377 -19.72 -7.04 17.87
N ILE A 378 -19.78 -6.14 18.83
CA ILE A 378 -18.67 -5.89 19.74
C ILE A 378 -18.24 -7.18 20.45
N GLY A 379 -16.94 -7.39 20.59
CA GLY A 379 -16.39 -8.57 21.29
C GLY A 379 -16.09 -8.28 22.75
N THR A 380 -16.01 -9.33 23.55
CA THR A 380 -15.43 -9.27 24.89
C THR A 380 -13.90 -9.04 24.82
N ALA A 381 -13.30 -8.79 25.97
CA ALA A 381 -11.84 -8.65 26.07
C ALA A 381 -11.08 -9.90 25.62
N ASP A 382 -11.68 -11.09 25.78
CA ASP A 382 -11.09 -12.38 25.37
C ASP A 382 -11.14 -12.62 23.86
N ASN A 383 -12.12 -12.03 23.18
CA ASN A 383 -12.32 -12.20 21.74
C ASN A 383 -11.41 -11.28 20.89
N ARG A 384 -10.38 -10.70 21.46
CA ARG A 384 -9.47 -9.78 20.78
C ARG A 384 -8.43 -10.51 19.94
N GLN A 385 -7.68 -9.77 19.14
CA GLN A 385 -6.61 -10.22 18.25
C GLN A 385 -5.29 -9.57 18.67
N HIS A 386 -4.21 -10.33 18.62
CA HIS A 386 -2.85 -9.85 18.85
C HIS A 386 -2.02 -10.20 17.62
N SER A 387 -1.50 -9.20 16.92
CA SER A 387 -0.74 -9.37 15.68
C SER A 387 0.73 -9.03 15.91
N PHE A 388 1.62 -9.90 15.47
CA PHE A 388 3.07 -9.71 15.48
C PHE A 388 3.59 -9.71 14.06
N ASN A 389 4.21 -8.61 13.64
CA ASN A 389 4.87 -8.49 12.34
C ASN A 389 6.37 -8.30 12.51
N ARG A 390 7.17 -9.08 11.79
CA ARG A 390 8.63 -9.00 11.82
C ARG A 390 9.18 -9.03 10.41
N TYR A 391 9.97 -8.02 10.09
CA TYR A 391 10.56 -7.83 8.76
C TYR A 391 12.07 -7.67 8.89
N HIS A 392 12.80 -8.31 7.98
CA HIS A 392 14.23 -8.15 7.80
C HIS A 392 14.51 -8.02 6.31
N SER A 393 15.29 -7.03 5.93
CA SER A 393 15.68 -6.80 4.54
C SER A 393 17.16 -6.47 4.48
N PHE A 394 17.90 -7.22 3.67
CA PHE A 394 19.30 -6.96 3.36
C PHE A 394 19.43 -6.69 1.86
N VAL A 395 20.08 -5.59 1.51
CA VAL A 395 20.34 -5.19 0.12
C VAL A 395 21.81 -4.94 -0.07
N TYR A 396 22.35 -5.48 -1.15
CA TYR A 396 23.67 -5.17 -1.64
C TYR A 396 23.55 -4.62 -3.06
N ASN A 397 24.10 -3.44 -3.29
CA ASN A 397 24.18 -2.80 -4.59
C ASN A 397 25.64 -2.62 -4.99
N TRP A 398 25.97 -2.91 -6.24
CA TRP A 398 27.27 -2.61 -6.82
C TRP A 398 27.10 -1.96 -8.17
N THR A 399 27.77 -0.85 -8.38
CA THR A 399 27.85 -0.13 -9.65
C THR A 399 29.29 -0.17 -10.15
N HIS A 400 29.48 -0.60 -11.40
CA HIS A 400 30.76 -0.58 -12.08
C HIS A 400 30.69 0.26 -13.36
N THR A 401 31.64 1.17 -13.52
CA THR A 401 31.75 2.06 -14.69
C THR A 401 32.85 1.54 -15.62
N PHE A 402 32.47 0.82 -16.66
CA PHE A 402 33.46 0.32 -17.64
C PHE A 402 34.08 1.44 -18.48
N SER A 403 33.31 2.48 -18.75
CA SER A 403 33.70 3.69 -19.47
C SER A 403 32.71 4.83 -19.25
N SER A 404 32.99 6.01 -19.76
CA SER A 404 32.05 7.13 -19.75
C SER A 404 30.71 6.80 -20.47
N ARG A 405 30.66 5.72 -21.27
CA ARG A 405 29.50 5.33 -22.05
C ARG A 405 28.85 4.01 -21.63
N LEU A 406 29.53 3.19 -20.83
CA LEU A 406 29.08 1.87 -20.43
C LEU A 406 29.17 1.70 -18.92
N LEU A 407 28.05 1.45 -18.29
CA LEU A 407 27.92 1.28 -16.84
C LEU A 407 27.05 0.06 -16.54
N ASN A 408 27.41 -0.68 -15.55
CA ASN A 408 26.63 -1.80 -15.02
C ASN A 408 26.27 -1.61 -13.55
N GLU A 409 25.13 -2.15 -13.16
CA GLU A 409 24.58 -2.01 -11.83
C GLU A 409 23.91 -3.31 -11.35
N PHE A 410 24.27 -3.82 -10.16
CA PHE A 410 23.73 -5.05 -9.51
C PHE A 410 22.96 -4.80 -8.25
N VAL A 411 21.87 -5.51 -8.07
CA VAL A 411 21.15 -5.62 -6.81
C VAL A 411 21.03 -7.08 -6.39
N PHE A 412 21.49 -7.37 -5.20
CA PHE A 412 21.11 -8.56 -4.44
C PHE A 412 20.23 -8.15 -3.28
N HIS A 413 19.13 -8.85 -3.08
CA HIS A 413 18.19 -8.56 -2.00
C HIS A 413 17.72 -9.86 -1.35
N GLU A 414 17.79 -9.93 -0.03
CA GLU A 414 17.16 -10.94 0.80
C GLU A 414 16.13 -10.26 1.71
N ASN A 415 14.89 -10.75 1.69
CA ASN A 415 13.83 -10.27 2.56
C ASN A 415 13.20 -11.46 3.30
N LYS A 416 12.91 -11.25 4.59
CA LYS A 416 12.19 -12.22 5.44
C LYS A 416 11.07 -11.50 6.15
N PHE A 417 9.89 -12.03 6.02
CA PHE A 417 8.68 -11.56 6.70
C PHE A 417 8.01 -12.69 7.46
N LEU A 418 7.57 -12.37 8.66
CA LEU A 418 6.77 -13.25 9.51
C LEU A 418 5.63 -12.44 10.13
N ASN A 419 4.40 -12.81 9.81
CA ASN A 419 3.19 -12.41 10.51
C ASN A 419 2.73 -13.56 11.40
N GLN A 420 2.36 -13.28 12.64
CA GLN A 420 1.80 -14.25 13.58
C GLN A 420 0.63 -13.61 14.33
N ILE A 421 -0.46 -14.34 14.39
CA ILE A 421 -1.66 -13.98 15.16
C ILE A 421 -2.03 -15.19 15.99
N PRO A 422 -1.43 -15.36 17.20
CA PRO A 422 -1.75 -16.47 18.09
C PRO A 422 -3.16 -16.33 18.67
N THR A 423 -3.67 -17.39 19.24
CA THR A 423 -4.89 -17.36 20.06
C THR A 423 -4.70 -16.39 21.22
N PHE A 424 -5.68 -15.50 21.42
CA PHE A 424 -5.64 -14.55 22.53
C PHE A 424 -6.00 -15.24 23.84
N VAL A 425 -6.94 -16.19 23.76
CA VAL A 425 -7.34 -17.07 24.87
C VAL A 425 -7.34 -18.50 24.37
N GLU A 426 -6.58 -19.37 25.05
CA GLU A 426 -6.49 -20.78 24.68
C GLU A 426 -7.70 -21.59 25.18
N ASN A 427 -8.08 -22.61 24.39
CA ASN A 427 -9.08 -23.63 24.73
C ASN A 427 -10.48 -23.07 25.09
N ARG A 428 -10.86 -21.92 24.55
CA ARG A 428 -12.22 -21.39 24.66
C ARG A 428 -12.90 -21.35 23.28
N ASN A 429 -14.11 -21.89 23.21
CA ASN A 429 -14.97 -21.70 22.04
C ASN A 429 -15.33 -20.20 21.89
N GLU A 430 -15.53 -19.77 20.68
CA GLU A 430 -16.23 -18.52 20.42
C GLU A 430 -17.73 -18.71 20.64
N ILE A 431 -18.36 -17.82 21.40
CA ILE A 431 -19.81 -17.80 21.55
C ILE A 431 -20.33 -16.52 20.92
N ARG A 432 -21.21 -16.67 19.93
CA ARG A 432 -21.81 -15.56 19.19
C ARG A 432 -23.23 -15.32 19.67
N PHE A 433 -23.34 -14.40 20.62
CA PHE A 433 -24.62 -13.81 20.96
C PHE A 433 -25.02 -12.77 19.92
N PRO A 434 -26.32 -12.49 19.75
CA PRO A 434 -26.78 -11.40 18.90
C PRO A 434 -26.13 -10.04 19.16
N SER A 435 -25.83 -9.71 20.43
CA SER A 435 -25.30 -8.40 20.82
C SER A 435 -23.78 -8.37 21.05
N VAL A 436 -23.12 -9.52 21.32
CA VAL A 436 -21.69 -9.59 21.65
C VAL A 436 -21.06 -10.92 21.24
N GLN A 437 -19.80 -10.90 20.87
CA GLN A 437 -18.96 -12.08 20.69
C GLN A 437 -18.10 -12.33 21.93
N ASP A 438 -18.15 -13.51 22.49
CA ASP A 438 -17.40 -13.91 23.69
C ASP A 438 -16.45 -15.08 23.41
N GLY A 439 -15.43 -15.25 24.24
CA GLY A 439 -14.48 -16.35 24.15
C GLY A 439 -13.42 -16.20 23.06
N GLY A 440 -13.00 -17.32 22.48
CA GLY A 440 -11.98 -17.35 21.44
C GLY A 440 -12.44 -16.64 20.17
N ASN A 441 -11.48 -16.24 19.33
CA ASN A 441 -11.78 -15.69 18.00
C ASN A 441 -11.63 -16.80 16.95
N PHE A 442 -12.67 -17.07 16.18
CA PHE A 442 -12.71 -18.18 15.22
C PHE A 442 -11.67 -18.07 14.09
N ARG A 443 -11.10 -16.90 13.87
CA ARG A 443 -10.15 -16.65 12.78
C ARG A 443 -8.71 -16.95 13.13
N ILE A 444 -8.38 -17.17 14.39
CA ILE A 444 -7.02 -17.40 14.86
C ILE A 444 -6.87 -18.77 15.50
N PRO A 445 -5.66 -19.38 15.47
CA PRO A 445 -4.40 -18.73 15.09
C PRO A 445 -4.19 -18.61 13.59
N GLN A 446 -3.41 -17.57 13.20
CA GLN A 446 -2.90 -17.41 11.86
C GLN A 446 -1.40 -17.18 11.89
N ARG A 447 -0.71 -17.60 10.82
CA ARG A 447 0.68 -17.30 10.58
C ARG A 447 0.93 -17.22 9.08
N THR A 448 1.65 -16.20 8.62
CA THR A 448 2.18 -16.13 7.25
C THR A 448 3.67 -15.88 7.32
N ARG A 449 4.45 -16.72 6.62
CA ARG A 449 5.88 -16.53 6.42
C ARG A 449 6.15 -16.34 4.94
N GLN A 450 6.95 -15.33 4.62
CA GLN A 450 7.37 -15.01 3.26
C GLN A 450 8.88 -14.77 3.27
N ASN A 451 9.59 -15.44 2.37
CA ASN A 451 11.00 -15.21 2.12
C ASN A 451 11.18 -14.87 0.65
N ARG A 452 11.95 -13.84 0.35
CA ARG A 452 12.32 -13.44 -1.00
C ARG A 452 13.83 -13.40 -1.15
N LEU A 453 14.30 -13.95 -2.25
CA LEU A 453 15.65 -13.77 -2.74
C LEU A 453 15.54 -13.14 -4.13
N GLN A 454 16.14 -11.97 -4.33
CA GLN A 454 16.08 -11.21 -5.59
C GLN A 454 17.49 -10.93 -6.11
N PHE A 455 17.65 -11.11 -7.41
CA PHE A 455 18.81 -10.69 -8.18
C PHE A 455 18.32 -9.82 -9.34
N ARG A 456 18.93 -8.69 -9.53
CA ARG A 456 18.64 -7.80 -10.66
C ARG A 456 19.94 -7.31 -11.27
N ASP A 457 19.93 -7.12 -12.60
CA ASP A 457 21.05 -6.65 -13.39
C ASP A 457 20.62 -5.68 -14.48
N ASN A 458 21.26 -4.51 -14.57
CA ASN A 458 21.03 -3.53 -15.62
C ASN A 458 22.35 -3.06 -16.23
N LEU A 459 22.47 -3.17 -17.53
CA LEU A 459 23.54 -2.60 -18.34
C LEU A 459 23.04 -1.33 -19.01
N SER A 460 23.65 -0.20 -18.73
CA SER A 460 23.37 1.10 -19.34
C SER A 460 24.45 1.43 -20.37
N TRP A 461 24.05 1.68 -21.61
CA TRP A 461 24.95 1.98 -22.72
C TRP A 461 24.52 3.21 -23.49
N THR A 462 25.36 4.24 -23.50
CA THR A 462 25.14 5.48 -24.25
C THR A 462 26.01 5.46 -25.50
N THR A 463 25.37 5.55 -26.68
CA THR A 463 26.09 5.59 -27.96
C THR A 463 25.41 6.54 -28.94
N GLY A 464 26.15 7.57 -29.40
CA GLY A 464 25.55 8.63 -30.20
C GLY A 464 24.36 9.27 -29.49
N ASN A 465 23.20 9.23 -30.08
CA ASN A 465 21.96 9.79 -29.56
C ASN A 465 21.07 8.76 -28.82
N HIS A 466 21.58 7.55 -28.61
CA HIS A 466 20.87 6.46 -27.95
C HIS A 466 21.35 6.30 -26.50
N ALA A 467 20.40 6.24 -25.59
CA ALA A 467 20.65 5.91 -24.18
C ALA A 467 19.90 4.61 -23.85
N MET A 468 20.63 3.50 -24.06
CA MET A 468 20.05 2.15 -23.98
C MET A 468 20.23 1.56 -22.58
N LYS A 469 19.22 0.79 -22.14
CA LYS A 469 19.30 -0.06 -20.94
C LYS A 469 18.84 -1.47 -21.28
N PHE A 470 19.56 -2.45 -20.76
CA PHE A 470 19.26 -3.87 -20.85
C PHE A 470 19.21 -4.43 -19.43
N GLY A 471 18.27 -5.29 -19.11
CA GLY A 471 18.24 -5.85 -17.78
C GLY A 471 17.59 -7.20 -17.66
N PHE A 472 17.95 -7.84 -16.57
CA PHE A 472 17.44 -9.12 -16.11
C PHE A 472 17.06 -9.04 -14.65
N GLU A 473 15.98 -9.72 -14.28
CA GLU A 473 15.55 -9.86 -12.90
C GLU A 473 15.12 -11.29 -12.61
N PHE A 474 15.58 -11.81 -11.48
CA PHE A 474 15.16 -13.09 -10.93
C PHE A 474 14.72 -12.90 -9.50
N GLN A 475 13.55 -13.46 -9.14
CA GLN A 475 13.12 -13.55 -7.74
C GLN A 475 12.73 -15.00 -7.43
N ARG A 476 13.16 -15.49 -6.27
CA ARG A 476 12.64 -16.69 -5.65
C ARG A 476 11.81 -16.31 -4.44
N LEU A 477 10.59 -16.76 -4.43
CA LEU A 477 9.60 -16.52 -3.38
C LEU A 477 9.24 -17.86 -2.76
N ASP A 478 9.43 -17.96 -1.44
CA ASP A 478 8.99 -19.09 -0.64
C ASP A 478 8.01 -18.59 0.41
N THR A 479 6.79 -19.14 0.43
CA THR A 479 5.75 -18.72 1.35
C THR A 479 5.03 -19.91 1.95
N ASP A 480 4.72 -19.81 3.24
CA ASP A 480 3.82 -20.74 3.94
C ASP A 480 2.81 -19.98 4.80
N ALA A 481 1.61 -20.53 4.94
CA ALA A 481 0.57 -19.90 5.72
C ALA A 481 -0.19 -20.93 6.57
N ILE A 482 -0.60 -20.53 7.76
CA ILE A 482 -1.54 -21.26 8.62
C ILE A 482 -2.75 -20.36 8.80
N PHE A 483 -3.93 -20.89 8.48
CA PHE A 483 -5.22 -20.29 8.79
C PHE A 483 -6.06 -21.34 9.50
N ASP A 484 -6.13 -21.27 10.83
CA ASP A 484 -6.91 -22.21 11.62
C ASP A 484 -8.31 -21.66 11.92
N LEU A 485 -9.11 -21.52 10.86
CA LEU A 485 -10.48 -21.05 10.98
C LEU A 485 -11.34 -22.08 11.74
N PHE A 486 -12.09 -21.60 12.73
CA PHE A 486 -12.95 -22.42 13.58
C PHE A 486 -12.24 -23.55 14.37
N GLY A 487 -10.94 -23.43 14.59
CA GLY A 487 -10.17 -24.46 15.28
C GLY A 487 -10.68 -24.74 16.71
N SER A 488 -11.07 -23.70 17.44
CA SER A 488 -11.69 -23.82 18.78
C SER A 488 -13.22 -24.00 18.73
N GLY A 489 -13.87 -23.88 17.57
CA GLY A 489 -15.32 -23.92 17.40
C GLY A 489 -16.04 -22.63 17.74
N THR A 490 -17.09 -22.35 16.99
CA THR A 490 -17.97 -21.19 17.15
C THR A 490 -19.40 -21.64 17.42
N ILE A 491 -19.97 -21.23 18.54
CA ILE A 491 -21.33 -21.53 18.96
C ILE A 491 -22.21 -20.32 18.65
N PHE A 492 -23.19 -20.49 17.81
CA PHE A 492 -24.25 -19.50 17.59
C PHE A 492 -25.37 -19.76 18.59
N THR A 493 -25.83 -18.72 19.28
CA THR A 493 -26.83 -18.87 20.35
C THR A 493 -27.86 -17.76 20.30
N THR A 494 -29.05 -18.03 20.88
CA THR A 494 -29.98 -16.97 21.27
C THR A 494 -29.39 -16.13 22.41
N GLU A 495 -30.07 -15.07 22.79
CA GLU A 495 -29.64 -14.23 23.90
C GLU A 495 -30.81 -13.91 24.80
N ASP A 496 -30.68 -14.28 26.07
CA ASP A 496 -31.65 -13.92 27.12
C ASP A 496 -30.94 -13.14 28.24
N PHE A 497 -31.49 -11.97 28.56
CA PHE A 497 -31.04 -11.14 29.67
C PHE A 497 -32.02 -11.20 30.85
N ALA A 498 -33.14 -11.91 30.73
CA ALA A 498 -34.20 -11.91 31.77
C ALA A 498 -33.87 -12.81 32.92
N THR A 499 -33.17 -13.91 32.65
CA THR A 499 -32.87 -14.95 33.66
C THR A 499 -31.38 -15.00 33.97
N ARG A 500 -30.99 -15.07 35.20
CA ARG A 500 -29.60 -15.28 35.60
C ARG A 500 -29.26 -16.74 35.58
N ASN A 501 -28.03 -17.02 35.18
CA ASN A 501 -27.41 -18.32 35.35
C ASN A 501 -27.32 -18.70 36.82
N ARG A 502 -27.59 -19.93 37.15
CA ARG A 502 -27.50 -20.48 38.49
C ARG A 502 -26.15 -21.10 38.79
N ASP A 503 -25.32 -21.29 37.77
CA ASP A 503 -23.95 -21.78 37.94
C ASP A 503 -22.95 -20.65 38.19
N THR A 504 -21.67 -21.01 38.29
CA THR A 504 -20.59 -20.08 38.64
C THR A 504 -20.11 -19.21 37.48
N ASN A 505 -20.67 -19.35 36.29
CA ASN A 505 -20.24 -18.57 35.10
C ASN A 505 -21.11 -17.29 34.94
N PRO A 506 -20.57 -16.10 35.23
CA PRO A 506 -21.33 -14.86 35.23
C PRO A 506 -21.73 -14.38 33.82
N THR A 507 -21.23 -15.00 32.75
CA THR A 507 -21.37 -14.54 31.36
C THR A 507 -22.35 -15.38 30.56
N ILE A 508 -22.77 -16.54 31.02
CA ILE A 508 -23.68 -17.47 30.36
C ILE A 508 -25.00 -17.53 31.11
N ASN A 509 -26.10 -17.53 30.40
CA ASN A 509 -27.45 -17.73 30.92
C ASN A 509 -27.94 -19.14 30.56
N ASP A 510 -28.58 -19.85 31.47
CA ASP A 510 -29.18 -21.19 31.24
C ASP A 510 -30.24 -21.17 30.13
N ASN A 511 -30.82 -20.01 29.84
CA ASN A 511 -31.78 -19.83 28.77
C ASN A 511 -31.18 -19.41 27.44
N ASP A 512 -29.86 -19.23 27.34
CA ASP A 512 -29.21 -19.02 26.05
C ASP A 512 -29.19 -20.36 25.28
N ILE A 513 -29.90 -20.39 24.16
CA ILE A 513 -30.14 -21.61 23.39
C ILE A 513 -29.13 -21.72 22.25
N PRO A 514 -28.19 -22.66 22.25
CA PRO A 514 -27.35 -22.95 21.10
C PRO A 514 -28.20 -23.27 19.87
N ILE A 515 -27.98 -22.51 18.80
CA ILE A 515 -28.67 -22.68 17.52
C ILE A 515 -27.86 -23.62 16.62
N ALA A 516 -26.55 -23.48 16.64
CA ALA A 516 -25.60 -24.27 15.87
C ALA A 516 -24.19 -24.17 16.42
N LEU A 517 -23.38 -25.18 16.19
CA LEU A 517 -21.94 -25.16 16.40
C LEU A 517 -21.25 -25.33 15.04
N ILE A 518 -20.32 -24.46 14.72
CA ILE A 518 -19.39 -24.64 13.62
C ILE A 518 -18.00 -24.90 14.20
N ILE A 519 -17.40 -26.00 13.80
CA ILE A 519 -16.06 -26.36 14.24
C ILE A 519 -15.28 -26.95 13.05
N ARG A 520 -13.98 -26.71 12.99
CA ARG A 520 -13.12 -27.48 12.09
C ARG A 520 -13.15 -28.94 12.56
N SER A 521 -13.59 -29.83 11.66
CA SER A 521 -13.59 -31.26 11.93
C SER A 521 -12.16 -31.71 12.21
N VAL A 522 -11.87 -31.92 13.48
CA VAL A 522 -10.60 -32.46 13.90
C VAL A 522 -10.76 -33.98 13.80
N ALA A 523 -10.42 -34.55 12.64
CA ALA A 523 -9.93 -35.92 12.69
C ALA A 523 -8.80 -35.88 13.74
N PRO A 524 -8.88 -36.65 14.82
CA PRO A 524 -7.88 -36.63 15.89
C PRO A 524 -6.49 -36.70 15.23
N ASN A 525 -5.61 -35.75 15.50
CA ASN A 525 -4.26 -35.63 14.98
C ASN A 525 -4.06 -35.03 13.58
N ARG A 526 -4.97 -34.27 13.01
CA ARG A 526 -4.63 -33.41 11.86
C ARG A 526 -4.26 -31.99 12.33
N PRO A 527 -2.97 -31.63 12.34
CA PRO A 527 -2.60 -30.23 12.54
C PRO A 527 -3.13 -29.37 11.39
N PRO A 528 -3.29 -28.05 11.59
CA PRO A 528 -3.64 -27.14 10.50
C PRO A 528 -2.69 -27.38 9.33
N THR A 529 -3.23 -27.47 8.14
CA THR A 529 -2.41 -27.68 6.94
C THR A 529 -1.60 -26.41 6.71
N VAL A 530 -0.29 -26.57 6.47
CA VAL A 530 0.62 -25.52 6.11
C VAL A 530 0.88 -25.60 4.61
N PRO A 531 0.05 -24.99 3.76
CA PRO A 531 0.35 -24.96 2.34
C PRO A 531 1.60 -24.11 2.11
N ASN A 532 2.62 -24.73 1.51
CA ASN A 532 3.79 -24.03 1.02
C ASN A 532 3.61 -23.76 -0.46
N VAL A 533 3.77 -22.50 -0.87
CA VAL A 533 3.80 -22.08 -2.26
C VAL A 533 5.14 -21.41 -2.53
N ASP A 534 5.94 -22.06 -3.37
CA ASP A 534 7.15 -21.45 -3.92
C ASP A 534 6.88 -20.96 -5.34
N ASN A 535 7.45 -19.81 -5.69
CA ASN A 535 7.37 -19.24 -7.02
C ASN A 535 8.73 -18.68 -7.45
N ASN A 536 9.10 -18.87 -8.71
CA ASN A 536 10.21 -18.16 -9.32
C ASN A 536 9.65 -17.17 -10.35
N PHE A 537 10.10 -15.94 -10.26
CA PHE A 537 9.80 -14.87 -11.19
C PHE A 537 11.05 -14.58 -12.03
N TYR A 538 10.85 -14.37 -13.32
CA TYR A 538 11.88 -13.98 -14.27
C TYR A 538 11.40 -12.81 -15.11
N ALA A 539 12.29 -11.83 -15.32
CA ALA A 539 12.01 -10.73 -16.24
C ALA A 539 13.25 -10.35 -17.04
N PHE A 540 13.02 -9.89 -18.28
CA PHE A 540 14.03 -9.35 -19.17
C PHE A 540 13.48 -8.08 -19.79
N TYR A 541 14.32 -7.07 -19.99
CA TYR A 541 13.90 -5.87 -20.67
C TYR A 541 15.00 -5.20 -21.51
N VAL A 542 14.56 -4.43 -22.48
CA VAL A 542 15.36 -3.48 -23.24
C VAL A 542 14.60 -2.16 -23.29
N GLN A 543 15.30 -1.07 -23.06
CA GLN A 543 14.80 0.29 -23.16
C GLN A 543 15.79 1.12 -23.96
N ASP A 544 15.33 1.97 -24.87
CA ASP A 544 16.12 2.97 -25.57
C ASP A 544 15.43 4.34 -25.46
N ASP A 545 16.13 5.30 -24.89
CA ASP A 545 15.73 6.70 -24.89
C ASP A 545 16.52 7.40 -26.02
N TRP A 546 15.93 7.40 -27.21
CA TRP A 546 16.56 7.87 -28.45
C TRP A 546 16.28 9.35 -28.68
N LYS A 547 17.31 10.19 -28.56
CA LYS A 547 17.25 11.60 -28.94
C LYS A 547 17.33 11.74 -30.47
N VAL A 548 16.20 11.63 -31.15
CA VAL A 548 16.08 11.76 -32.59
C VAL A 548 16.55 13.16 -33.08
N ARG A 549 16.25 14.17 -32.22
CA ARG A 549 16.73 15.56 -32.34
C ARG A 549 17.05 16.09 -30.96
N PRO A 550 17.82 17.16 -30.82
CA PRO A 550 18.11 17.76 -29.50
C PRO A 550 16.88 18.06 -28.67
N ASN A 551 15.76 18.39 -29.31
CA ASN A 551 14.48 18.75 -28.70
C ASN A 551 13.39 17.68 -28.83
N PHE A 552 13.70 16.47 -29.34
CA PHE A 552 12.72 15.40 -29.51
C PHE A 552 13.30 14.03 -29.17
N THR A 553 12.73 13.39 -28.15
CA THR A 553 13.14 12.07 -27.65
C THR A 553 12.01 11.06 -27.89
N LEU A 554 12.37 9.87 -28.36
CA LEU A 554 11.52 8.67 -28.38
C LEU A 554 11.95 7.73 -27.26
N ASN A 555 10.99 7.28 -26.46
CA ASN A 555 11.22 6.25 -25.43
C ASN A 555 10.64 4.94 -25.94
N LEU A 556 11.48 3.98 -26.25
CA LEU A 556 11.12 2.69 -26.83
C LEU A 556 11.54 1.57 -25.89
N GLY A 557 10.62 0.75 -25.45
CA GLY A 557 10.94 -0.33 -24.53
C GLY A 557 10.10 -1.58 -24.74
N VAL A 558 10.65 -2.70 -24.38
CA VAL A 558 9.92 -3.96 -24.25
C VAL A 558 10.40 -4.68 -23.00
N ARG A 559 9.45 -5.22 -22.25
CA ARG A 559 9.72 -6.09 -21.11
C ARG A 559 8.99 -7.40 -21.31
N TYR A 560 9.62 -8.49 -20.95
CA TYR A 560 9.04 -9.82 -20.86
C TYR A 560 9.18 -10.33 -19.43
N GLU A 561 8.09 -10.85 -18.86
CA GLU A 561 8.12 -11.38 -17.50
C GLU A 561 7.18 -12.59 -17.34
N PHE A 562 7.55 -13.51 -16.47
CA PHE A 562 6.68 -14.62 -16.12
C PHE A 562 6.96 -15.18 -14.72
N ASP A 563 5.90 -15.71 -14.12
CA ASP A 563 5.89 -16.46 -12.88
C ASP A 563 5.75 -17.96 -13.14
N THR A 564 6.46 -18.78 -12.37
CA THR A 564 6.46 -20.23 -12.60
C THR A 564 5.30 -20.94 -11.93
N ASN A 565 4.79 -20.45 -10.79
CA ASN A 565 3.89 -21.23 -9.94
C ASN A 565 2.77 -20.42 -9.24
N THR A 566 2.49 -19.20 -9.63
CA THR A 566 1.37 -18.40 -9.05
C THR A 566 0.00 -19.05 -9.25
N LYS A 567 -0.10 -20.01 -10.16
CA LYS A 567 -1.31 -20.83 -10.43
C LYS A 567 -1.20 -22.26 -9.91
N ASN A 568 -0.33 -22.55 -8.94
CA ASN A 568 -0.12 -23.93 -8.43
C ASN A 568 0.19 -24.97 -9.52
N VAL A 569 0.95 -24.62 -10.54
CA VAL A 569 1.31 -25.52 -11.64
C VAL A 569 2.02 -26.77 -11.12
N LYS A 570 2.97 -26.61 -10.19
CA LYS A 570 3.71 -27.72 -9.57
C LYS A 570 2.81 -28.69 -8.80
N ASN A 571 1.73 -28.16 -8.20
CA ASN A 571 0.83 -28.93 -7.33
C ASN A 571 -0.48 -29.34 -8.03
N PHE A 572 -0.57 -29.18 -9.36
CA PHE A 572 -1.76 -29.52 -10.12
C PHE A 572 -2.16 -30.99 -9.97
N GLY A 573 -1.18 -31.88 -9.81
CA GLY A 573 -1.40 -33.31 -9.55
C GLY A 573 -2.13 -33.58 -8.23
N ASP A 574 -1.96 -32.71 -7.23
CA ASP A 574 -2.52 -32.86 -5.88
C ASP A 574 -3.95 -32.31 -5.74
N ILE A 575 -4.52 -31.71 -6.80
CA ILE A 575 -5.89 -31.20 -6.77
C ILE A 575 -6.86 -32.35 -6.48
N PHE A 576 -7.80 -32.10 -5.58
CA PHE A 576 -8.80 -33.08 -5.18
C PHE A 576 -9.57 -33.62 -6.39
N SER A 577 -9.64 -34.95 -6.50
CA SER A 577 -10.18 -35.59 -7.70
C SER A 577 -11.65 -35.23 -8.02
N ILE A 578 -12.44 -34.92 -6.99
CA ILE A 578 -13.87 -34.58 -7.15
C ILE A 578 -14.11 -33.28 -7.93
N VAL A 579 -13.16 -32.34 -7.93
CA VAL A 579 -13.27 -31.08 -8.66
C VAL A 579 -12.62 -31.09 -10.04
N ARG A 580 -11.89 -32.16 -10.40
CA ARG A 580 -11.26 -32.30 -11.73
C ARG A 580 -12.21 -32.15 -12.92
N PRO A 581 -13.49 -32.60 -12.84
CA PRO A 581 -14.44 -32.38 -13.93
C PRO A 581 -14.73 -30.93 -14.27
N PHE A 582 -14.47 -29.98 -13.34
CA PHE A 582 -14.63 -28.55 -13.55
C PHE A 582 -13.41 -27.90 -14.22
N LEU A 583 -12.26 -28.58 -14.24
CA LEU A 583 -11.01 -28.08 -14.81
C LEU A 583 -10.85 -28.58 -16.25
N ARG A 584 -10.76 -27.65 -17.20
CA ARG A 584 -10.58 -27.96 -18.63
C ARG A 584 -9.11 -27.84 -19.00
N GLY A 585 -8.60 -28.87 -19.71
CA GLY A 585 -7.24 -28.87 -20.23
C GLY A 585 -6.17 -29.05 -19.15
N THR A 586 -4.94 -28.65 -19.46
CA THR A 586 -3.75 -28.70 -18.59
C THR A 586 -3.42 -27.33 -18.03
N ARG A 587 -2.96 -27.29 -16.80
CA ARG A 587 -2.51 -26.03 -16.16
C ARG A 587 -1.06 -25.75 -16.51
N ASN A 588 -0.81 -24.57 -17.07
CA ASN A 588 0.53 -24.10 -17.40
C ASN A 588 0.76 -22.67 -16.86
N SER A 589 2.02 -22.33 -16.58
CA SER A 589 2.41 -20.95 -16.34
C SER A 589 2.07 -20.08 -17.53
N ASP A 590 1.66 -18.85 -17.27
CA ASP A 590 1.45 -17.84 -18.30
C ASP A 590 2.79 -17.32 -18.81
N LYS A 591 3.07 -17.44 -20.12
CA LYS A 591 4.36 -17.13 -20.72
C LYS A 591 4.28 -16.11 -21.85
N ASN A 592 3.13 -15.48 -22.08
CA ASN A 592 2.91 -14.54 -23.17
C ASN A 592 2.98 -13.05 -22.72
N ASN A 593 3.53 -12.78 -21.54
CA ASN A 593 3.52 -11.47 -20.91
C ASN A 593 4.58 -10.53 -21.51
N PHE A 594 4.37 -10.10 -22.75
CA PHE A 594 5.17 -9.08 -23.40
C PHE A 594 4.59 -7.68 -23.17
N SER A 595 5.40 -6.76 -22.71
CA SER A 595 5.05 -5.42 -22.24
C SER A 595 5.73 -4.35 -23.12
N PRO A 596 5.25 -4.10 -24.34
CA PRO A 596 5.77 -3.02 -25.18
C PRO A 596 5.38 -1.67 -24.60
N ARG A 597 6.31 -0.71 -24.69
CA ARG A 597 6.17 0.66 -24.19
C ARG A 597 6.75 1.63 -25.22
N VAL A 598 5.94 2.57 -25.69
CA VAL A 598 6.33 3.58 -26.67
C VAL A 598 5.89 4.94 -26.16
N GLY A 599 6.79 5.90 -26.19
CA GLY A 599 6.48 7.27 -25.82
C GLY A 599 7.36 8.27 -26.53
N PHE A 600 6.99 9.52 -26.40
CA PHE A 600 7.77 10.64 -26.90
C PHE A 600 7.77 11.80 -25.92
N ASN A 601 8.82 12.61 -26.01
CA ASN A 601 8.92 13.90 -25.36
C ASN A 601 9.43 14.94 -26.35
N TRP A 602 8.78 16.07 -26.41
CA TRP A 602 9.09 17.14 -27.33
C TRP A 602 9.20 18.48 -26.60
N ASP A 603 10.33 19.15 -26.75
CA ASP A 603 10.55 20.54 -26.33
C ASP A 603 10.44 21.46 -27.57
N PRO A 604 9.27 22.06 -27.83
CA PRO A 604 9.03 22.81 -29.07
C PRO A 604 10.01 23.98 -29.29
N TRP A 605 10.47 24.57 -28.20
CA TRP A 605 11.34 25.76 -28.26
C TRP A 605 12.81 25.45 -28.04
N ASN A 606 13.14 24.20 -27.69
CA ASN A 606 14.51 23.78 -27.38
C ASN A 606 15.15 24.61 -26.26
N ASP A 607 14.32 25.09 -25.33
CA ASP A 607 14.74 25.93 -24.21
C ASP A 607 14.89 25.16 -22.88
N GLY A 608 14.56 23.87 -22.89
CA GLY A 608 14.57 22.99 -21.70
C GLY A 608 13.47 23.31 -20.70
N ARG A 609 12.51 24.18 -21.05
CA ARG A 609 11.44 24.66 -20.14
C ARG A 609 10.06 24.13 -20.48
N THR A 610 9.93 23.43 -21.61
CA THR A 610 8.66 22.88 -22.06
C THR A 610 8.82 21.43 -22.45
N SER A 611 7.91 20.61 -21.98
CA SER A 611 7.78 19.20 -22.36
C SER A 611 6.35 18.96 -22.82
N ILE A 612 6.17 18.54 -24.06
CA ILE A 612 4.94 17.93 -24.56
C ILE A 612 5.24 16.45 -24.69
N HIS A 613 4.49 15.63 -23.98
CA HIS A 613 4.79 14.21 -23.93
C HIS A 613 3.55 13.35 -24.04
N GLY A 614 3.74 12.12 -24.45
CA GLY A 614 2.67 11.15 -24.55
C GLY A 614 3.19 9.77 -24.87
N GLY A 615 2.32 8.77 -24.73
CA GLY A 615 2.71 7.42 -25.02
C GLY A 615 1.65 6.37 -24.77
N TYR A 616 2.03 5.15 -25.07
CA TYR A 616 1.27 3.92 -24.85
C TYR A 616 2.15 2.84 -24.25
N GLY A 617 1.59 2.01 -23.38
CA GLY A 617 2.27 0.82 -22.88
C GLY A 617 1.34 -0.22 -22.31
N ILE A 618 1.81 -1.45 -22.28
CA ILE A 618 1.19 -2.58 -21.59
C ILE A 618 1.98 -2.87 -20.32
N TYR A 619 1.29 -3.09 -19.20
CA TYR A 619 1.89 -3.28 -17.88
C TYR A 619 1.23 -4.48 -17.22
N TYR A 620 2.01 -5.53 -16.97
CA TYR A 620 1.54 -6.71 -16.26
C TYR A 620 1.62 -6.52 -14.75
N ASP A 621 0.58 -6.98 -14.06
CA ASP A 621 0.53 -6.99 -12.60
C ASP A 621 1.05 -8.29 -12.03
N ARG A 622 1.34 -8.29 -10.74
CA ARG A 622 1.62 -9.52 -10.02
C ARG A 622 0.33 -10.29 -9.74
N ILE A 623 0.40 -11.62 -9.75
CA ILE A 623 -0.61 -12.46 -9.13
C ILE A 623 -0.13 -12.72 -7.70
N VAL A 624 -0.90 -12.28 -6.71
CA VAL A 624 -0.56 -12.51 -5.29
C VAL A 624 -0.61 -14.00 -4.97
N LEU A 625 0.31 -14.48 -4.14
CA LEU A 625 0.44 -15.90 -3.83
C LEU A 625 -0.72 -16.41 -2.97
N GLU A 626 -1.52 -15.52 -2.38
CA GLU A 626 -2.75 -15.90 -1.68
C GLU A 626 -3.72 -16.65 -2.60
N VAL A 627 -3.77 -16.33 -3.89
CA VAL A 627 -4.56 -17.07 -4.89
C VAL A 627 -4.18 -18.55 -4.90
N ALA A 628 -2.88 -18.84 -4.92
CA ALA A 628 -2.38 -20.21 -4.89
C ALA A 628 -2.52 -20.87 -3.50
N LEU A 629 -2.35 -20.10 -2.43
CA LEU A 629 -2.56 -20.57 -1.06
C LEU A 629 -4.04 -20.94 -0.82
N LEU A 630 -4.97 -20.12 -1.32
CA LEU A 630 -6.41 -20.37 -1.17
C LEU A 630 -6.87 -21.66 -1.87
N GLU A 631 -6.38 -21.95 -3.07
CA GLU A 631 -6.69 -23.22 -3.73
C GLU A 631 -6.22 -24.43 -2.90
N ARG A 632 -5.08 -24.29 -2.22
CA ARG A 632 -4.55 -25.38 -1.38
C ARG A 632 -5.22 -25.46 -0.02
N LEU A 633 -5.61 -24.32 0.54
CA LEU A 633 -6.25 -24.22 1.84
C LEU A 633 -7.72 -24.63 1.77
N LEU A 634 -8.44 -24.14 0.73
CA LEU A 634 -9.86 -24.39 0.49
C LEU A 634 -10.04 -25.47 -0.59
N ASP A 635 -9.26 -26.55 -0.51
CA ASP A 635 -9.27 -27.65 -1.48
C ASP A 635 -10.37 -28.70 -1.19
N GLY A 636 -11.22 -28.47 -0.19
CA GLY A 636 -12.25 -29.41 0.27
C GLY A 636 -11.72 -30.51 1.19
N ARG A 637 -10.41 -30.53 1.50
CA ARG A 637 -9.77 -31.54 2.38
C ARG A 637 -9.02 -30.89 3.55
N ALA A 638 -8.42 -29.69 3.34
CA ALA A 638 -7.53 -29.05 4.31
C ALA A 638 -8.27 -28.39 5.47
N LEU A 639 -9.45 -27.83 5.21
CA LEU A 639 -10.32 -27.18 6.20
C LEU A 639 -11.74 -27.80 6.19
N PRO A 640 -11.91 -29.07 6.60
CA PRO A 640 -13.23 -29.61 6.74
C PRO A 640 -13.95 -28.96 7.92
N LEU A 641 -15.07 -28.29 7.67
CA LEU A 641 -15.91 -27.74 8.71
C LEU A 641 -17.09 -28.66 8.99
N GLU A 642 -17.40 -28.84 10.26
CA GLU A 642 -18.63 -29.50 10.71
C GLU A 642 -19.58 -28.45 11.26
N VAL A 643 -20.82 -28.49 10.81
CA VAL A 643 -21.94 -27.82 11.48
C VAL A 643 -22.71 -28.85 12.26
N ARG A 644 -22.92 -28.60 13.54
CA ARG A 644 -23.73 -29.45 14.42
C ARG A 644 -25.03 -28.76 14.77
N THR A 645 -26.06 -29.54 14.93
CA THR A 645 -27.39 -29.08 15.36
C THR A 645 -27.31 -28.38 16.68
N GLY A 646 -28.14 -27.39 16.87
CA GLY A 646 -28.34 -26.72 18.16
C GLY A 646 -29.21 -27.52 19.12
N SER A 647 -29.64 -26.87 20.15
CA SER A 647 -30.51 -27.39 21.20
C SER A 647 -31.93 -27.68 20.67
N VAL A 648 -32.57 -28.64 21.25
CA VAL A 648 -34.00 -28.90 21.10
C VAL A 648 -34.68 -28.66 22.43
N LEU A 649 -35.77 -27.90 22.43
CA LEU A 649 -36.60 -27.66 23.58
C LEU A 649 -37.87 -28.48 23.53
N ASP A 650 -38.35 -28.97 24.67
CA ASP A 650 -39.65 -29.61 24.82
C ASP A 650 -40.79 -28.57 24.77
N ALA A 651 -42.04 -29.05 24.82
CA ALA A 651 -43.23 -28.20 24.81
C ALA A 651 -43.31 -27.22 26.02
N ASN A 652 -42.55 -27.45 27.06
CA ASN A 652 -42.49 -26.61 28.27
C ASN A 652 -41.29 -25.63 28.21
N GLY A 653 -40.46 -25.66 27.16
CA GLY A 653 -39.28 -24.80 27.02
C GLY A 653 -38.03 -25.34 27.72
N ASN A 654 -37.98 -26.59 28.17
CA ASN A 654 -36.81 -27.20 28.78
C ASN A 654 -35.93 -27.88 27.69
N PHE A 655 -34.61 -27.90 27.93
CA PHE A 655 -33.71 -28.63 27.02
C PHE A 655 -34.01 -30.11 27.05
N VAL A 656 -34.22 -30.69 25.86
CA VAL A 656 -34.34 -32.13 25.70
C VAL A 656 -33.01 -32.78 26.07
N PRO A 657 -33.00 -33.81 26.98
CA PRO A 657 -31.77 -34.46 27.37
C PRO A 657 -30.97 -34.99 26.17
N GLY A 658 -29.66 -34.80 26.20
CA GLY A 658 -28.77 -35.19 25.11
C GLY A 658 -28.68 -34.22 23.93
N THR A 659 -29.38 -33.06 23.99
CA THR A 659 -29.20 -31.98 23.02
C THR A 659 -28.12 -30.99 23.50
N PRO A 660 -27.48 -30.22 22.58
CA PRO A 660 -26.42 -29.27 22.94
C PRO A 660 -26.86 -28.24 23.97
N THR A 661 -25.95 -27.92 24.87
CA THR A 661 -26.04 -26.74 25.76
C THR A 661 -24.76 -25.93 25.63
N LEU A 662 -24.71 -24.69 26.14
CA LEU A 662 -23.48 -23.92 26.14
C LEU A 662 -22.35 -24.60 26.93
N ALA A 663 -22.68 -25.36 27.96
CA ALA A 663 -21.73 -26.15 28.74
C ALA A 663 -21.24 -27.41 27.98
N ASN A 664 -22.06 -27.98 27.12
CA ASN A 664 -21.73 -29.17 26.30
C ASN A 664 -22.23 -29.02 24.86
N PRO A 665 -21.60 -28.20 24.04
CA PRO A 665 -22.05 -27.90 22.69
C PRO A 665 -21.75 -29.01 21.67
N PHE A 666 -20.89 -29.96 22.02
CA PHE A 666 -20.39 -30.98 21.08
C PHE A 666 -21.30 -32.19 20.91
N VAL A 667 -22.34 -32.33 21.70
CA VAL A 667 -23.31 -33.47 21.61
C VAL A 667 -24.29 -33.33 20.45
N GLY A 668 -24.34 -32.19 19.79
CA GLY A 668 -25.19 -31.95 18.61
C GLY A 668 -24.87 -32.92 17.46
N THR A 669 -25.90 -33.31 16.72
CA THR A 669 -25.75 -34.17 15.53
C THR A 669 -25.08 -33.39 14.41
N ILE A 670 -24.12 -34.00 13.72
CA ILE A 670 -23.49 -33.38 12.54
C ILE A 670 -24.55 -33.28 11.43
N ILE A 671 -24.67 -32.10 10.83
CA ILE A 671 -25.49 -31.84 9.66
C ILE A 671 -24.65 -32.14 8.42
N PRO A 672 -24.85 -33.21 7.68
CA PRO A 672 -24.05 -33.55 6.52
C PRO A 672 -24.07 -32.43 5.47
N GLY A 673 -22.90 -32.04 4.99
CA GLY A 673 -22.78 -31.02 3.96
C GLY A 673 -22.98 -29.57 4.42
N ALA A 674 -23.47 -29.35 5.63
CA ALA A 674 -23.45 -28.01 6.22
C ALA A 674 -22.02 -27.63 6.63
N GLY A 675 -21.70 -26.35 6.55
CA GLY A 675 -20.33 -25.84 6.87
C GLY A 675 -19.34 -25.96 5.71
N ALA A 676 -19.81 -26.27 4.53
CA ALA A 676 -19.03 -26.14 3.31
C ALA A 676 -18.61 -24.67 3.11
N VAL A 677 -17.32 -24.45 2.96
CA VAL A 677 -16.73 -23.10 2.73
C VAL A 677 -16.55 -22.81 1.25
N GLY A 678 -16.89 -23.77 0.39
CA GLY A 678 -16.61 -23.76 -1.03
C GLY A 678 -15.19 -24.23 -1.35
N ILE A 679 -15.09 -25.12 -2.32
CA ILE A 679 -13.80 -25.60 -2.82
C ILE A 679 -13.30 -24.61 -3.86
N ASN A 680 -12.16 -24.00 -3.59
CA ASN A 680 -11.52 -23.09 -4.54
C ASN A 680 -10.66 -23.85 -5.54
N ILE A 681 -10.83 -23.55 -6.81
CA ILE A 681 -9.98 -24.04 -7.89
C ILE A 681 -9.52 -22.85 -8.74
N ILE A 682 -8.31 -22.93 -9.26
CA ILE A 682 -7.78 -21.92 -10.19
C ILE A 682 -8.08 -22.37 -11.62
N ASP A 683 -8.70 -21.51 -12.42
CA ASP A 683 -8.90 -21.79 -13.84
C ASP A 683 -7.57 -22.09 -14.53
N ASN A 684 -7.51 -23.20 -15.28
CA ASN A 684 -6.30 -23.60 -15.99
C ASN A 684 -5.85 -22.54 -17.03
N ASN A 685 -6.79 -21.75 -17.56
CA ASN A 685 -6.55 -20.69 -18.54
C ASN A 685 -6.40 -19.30 -17.87
N MET A 686 -6.34 -19.22 -16.54
CA MET A 686 -6.16 -17.93 -15.86
C MET A 686 -4.90 -17.22 -16.39
N GLY A 687 -5.08 -16.01 -16.92
CA GLY A 687 -4.00 -15.14 -17.41
C GLY A 687 -3.49 -14.17 -16.36
N THR A 688 -2.31 -13.64 -16.56
CA THR A 688 -1.74 -12.59 -15.73
C THR A 688 -2.51 -11.27 -15.93
N PRO A 689 -2.94 -10.57 -14.87
CA PRO A 689 -3.58 -9.26 -14.99
C PRO A 689 -2.68 -8.26 -15.70
N TYR A 690 -3.26 -7.39 -16.52
CA TYR A 690 -2.52 -6.33 -17.18
C TYR A 690 -3.37 -5.08 -17.38
N VAL A 691 -2.68 -3.94 -17.54
CA VAL A 691 -3.29 -2.65 -17.87
C VAL A 691 -2.63 -2.06 -19.10
N GLN A 692 -3.44 -1.63 -20.06
CA GLN A 692 -3.03 -0.77 -21.16
C GLN A 692 -3.15 0.68 -20.70
N GLN A 693 -2.07 1.42 -20.77
CA GLN A 693 -2.00 2.81 -20.34
C GLN A 693 -1.71 3.72 -21.52
N TYR A 694 -2.44 4.83 -21.59
CA TYR A 694 -2.25 5.91 -22.55
C TYR A 694 -2.10 7.20 -21.76
N ASN A 695 -1.22 8.08 -22.21
CA ASN A 695 -1.16 9.43 -21.70
C ASN A 695 -0.88 10.43 -22.82
N PHE A 696 -1.31 11.65 -22.57
CA PHE A 696 -0.89 12.83 -23.31
C PHE A 696 -0.90 14.02 -22.33
N GLY A 697 0.20 14.77 -22.31
CA GLY A 697 0.34 15.87 -21.39
C GLY A 697 1.37 16.90 -21.79
N PHE A 698 1.41 17.94 -21.01
CA PHE A 698 2.44 18.96 -21.14
C PHE A 698 2.93 19.40 -19.73
N GLN A 699 4.18 19.83 -19.70
CA GLN A 699 4.79 20.47 -18.55
C GLN A 699 5.54 21.71 -19.01
N ARG A 700 5.41 22.83 -18.30
CA ARG A 700 6.11 24.07 -18.60
C ARG A 700 6.51 24.83 -17.34
N GLU A 701 7.74 25.35 -17.35
CA GLU A 701 8.16 26.40 -16.43
C GLU A 701 7.55 27.73 -16.90
N VAL A 702 6.41 28.12 -16.29
CA VAL A 702 5.64 29.31 -16.69
C VAL A 702 6.27 30.62 -16.19
N PHE A 703 6.90 30.58 -15.02
CA PHE A 703 7.76 31.60 -14.47
C PHE A 703 8.98 30.93 -13.85
N ARG A 704 10.05 31.68 -13.58
CA ARG A 704 11.21 31.11 -12.89
C ARG A 704 10.79 30.40 -11.61
N ASP A 705 11.19 29.14 -11.47
CA ASP A 705 10.86 28.23 -10.37
C ASP A 705 9.38 27.73 -10.29
N TYR A 706 8.48 28.16 -11.19
CA TYR A 706 7.09 27.74 -11.20
C TYR A 706 6.82 26.83 -12.38
N ILE A 707 6.37 25.63 -12.12
CA ILE A 707 6.11 24.60 -13.12
C ILE A 707 4.62 24.26 -13.09
N LEU A 708 3.97 24.30 -14.25
CA LEU A 708 2.63 23.81 -14.49
C LEU A 708 2.70 22.55 -15.34
N ALA A 709 2.04 21.49 -14.88
CA ALA A 709 1.86 20.25 -15.62
C ALA A 709 0.38 19.90 -15.72
N ALA A 710 -0.03 19.34 -16.85
CA ALA A 710 -1.37 18.80 -17.05
C ALA A 710 -1.29 17.57 -17.93
N ASP A 711 -1.82 16.44 -17.42
CA ASP A 711 -1.78 15.14 -18.07
C ASP A 711 -3.18 14.54 -18.14
N TYR A 712 -3.57 14.08 -19.32
CA TYR A 712 -4.70 13.17 -19.47
C TYR A 712 -4.19 11.73 -19.49
N ILE A 713 -4.80 10.88 -18.66
CA ILE A 713 -4.50 9.46 -18.56
C ILE A 713 -5.75 8.66 -18.88
N HIS A 714 -5.61 7.67 -19.77
CA HIS A 714 -6.58 6.60 -19.96
C HIS A 714 -5.94 5.27 -19.62
N ALA A 715 -6.61 4.45 -18.80
CA ALA A 715 -6.15 3.11 -18.48
C ALA A 715 -7.28 2.10 -18.66
N PHE A 716 -6.97 0.98 -19.31
CA PHE A 716 -7.86 -0.16 -19.48
C PHE A 716 -7.19 -1.43 -18.96
N GLY A 717 -7.74 -1.99 -17.87
CA GLY A 717 -7.26 -3.22 -17.27
C GLY A 717 -8.10 -4.43 -17.67
N SER A 718 -7.43 -5.56 -17.78
CA SER A 718 -8.04 -6.85 -18.12
C SER A 718 -7.37 -7.97 -17.35
N SER A 719 -8.06 -9.10 -17.28
CA SER A 719 -7.57 -10.34 -16.66
C SER A 719 -7.36 -10.26 -15.14
N PHE A 720 -7.97 -9.30 -14.45
CA PHE A 720 -8.00 -9.31 -12.99
C PHE A 720 -8.88 -10.43 -12.46
N ILE A 721 -8.59 -10.90 -11.24
CA ILE A 721 -9.09 -12.16 -10.71
C ILE A 721 -10.41 -11.96 -9.95
N ILE A 722 -11.34 -12.91 -10.11
CA ILE A 722 -12.58 -13.03 -9.34
C ILE A 722 -12.88 -14.49 -9.04
N GLY A 723 -13.52 -14.75 -7.90
CA GLY A 723 -14.09 -16.04 -7.59
C GLY A 723 -15.54 -16.13 -8.07
N ARG A 724 -15.84 -17.13 -8.87
CA ARG A 724 -17.19 -17.38 -9.42
C ARG A 724 -17.67 -18.77 -9.06
N GLY A 725 -18.87 -18.87 -8.47
CA GLY A 725 -19.53 -20.16 -8.24
C GLY A 725 -19.89 -20.80 -9.59
N ILE A 726 -19.39 -22.00 -9.84
CA ILE A 726 -19.59 -22.72 -11.10
C ILE A 726 -20.37 -24.02 -10.97
N GLY A 727 -20.75 -24.40 -9.75
CA GLY A 727 -21.50 -25.59 -9.46
C GLY A 727 -21.25 -26.10 -8.06
N SER A 728 -21.63 -27.35 -7.84
CA SER A 728 -21.43 -28.05 -6.58
C SER A 728 -21.05 -29.52 -6.83
N VAL A 729 -20.44 -30.14 -5.84
CA VAL A 729 -19.94 -31.50 -5.89
C VAL A 729 -20.16 -32.21 -4.55
N PHE A 730 -20.38 -33.51 -4.56
CA PHE A 730 -20.38 -34.31 -3.33
C PHE A 730 -18.96 -34.43 -2.79
N ASN A 731 -18.73 -33.88 -1.58
CA ASN A 731 -17.45 -33.95 -0.89
C ASN A 731 -17.51 -35.06 0.18
N PRO A 732 -16.81 -36.19 0.01
CA PRO A 732 -16.82 -37.30 0.97
C PRO A 732 -16.17 -36.95 2.31
N VAL A 733 -15.35 -35.89 2.39
CA VAL A 733 -14.72 -35.50 3.64
C VAL A 733 -15.71 -34.90 4.64
N ILE A 734 -16.70 -34.15 4.16
CA ILE A 734 -17.79 -33.58 4.96
C ILE A 734 -19.09 -34.40 4.81
N ASN A 735 -19.06 -35.51 4.09
CA ASN A 735 -20.20 -36.32 3.75
C ASN A 735 -21.40 -35.52 3.23
N GLY A 736 -21.17 -34.59 2.30
CA GLY A 736 -22.20 -33.70 1.83
C GLY A 736 -21.81 -32.92 0.59
N THR A 737 -22.70 -32.01 0.15
CA THR A 737 -22.48 -31.16 -1.03
C THR A 737 -21.67 -29.92 -0.68
N ASP A 738 -20.62 -29.71 -1.45
CA ASP A 738 -19.77 -28.50 -1.37
C ASP A 738 -19.86 -27.69 -2.66
N SER A 739 -19.83 -26.35 -2.57
CA SER A 739 -19.82 -25.50 -3.73
C SER A 739 -18.42 -25.44 -4.34
N VAL A 740 -18.35 -25.21 -5.64
CA VAL A 740 -17.07 -25.03 -6.35
C VAL A 740 -16.94 -23.60 -6.82
N VAL A 741 -15.89 -22.93 -6.35
CA VAL A 741 -15.55 -21.56 -6.70
C VAL A 741 -14.34 -21.56 -7.63
N ASN A 742 -14.54 -21.07 -8.86
CA ASN A 742 -13.49 -20.94 -9.86
C ASN A 742 -12.83 -19.57 -9.76
N LEU A 743 -11.53 -19.54 -9.53
CA LEU A 743 -10.70 -18.34 -9.56
C LEU A 743 -10.30 -18.09 -11.00
N GLU A 744 -10.90 -17.08 -11.62
CA GLU A 744 -10.72 -16.80 -13.04
C GLU A 744 -10.36 -15.34 -13.34
N SER A 745 -9.68 -15.11 -14.45
CA SER A 745 -9.22 -13.80 -14.90
C SER A 745 -10.26 -13.10 -15.79
N SER A 746 -11.39 -12.67 -15.21
CA SER A 746 -12.50 -12.07 -15.96
C SER A 746 -12.88 -10.64 -15.55
N VAL A 747 -12.21 -10.07 -14.54
CA VAL A 747 -12.44 -8.69 -14.12
C VAL A 747 -11.77 -7.71 -15.09
N LYS A 748 -12.47 -6.63 -15.36
CA LYS A 748 -11.98 -5.49 -16.16
C LYS A 748 -12.08 -4.23 -15.35
N ASN A 749 -11.20 -3.26 -15.64
CA ASN A 749 -11.24 -1.92 -15.07
C ASN A 749 -11.02 -0.85 -16.14
N TRP A 750 -11.51 0.35 -15.89
CA TRP A 750 -11.36 1.54 -16.73
C TRP A 750 -11.10 2.74 -15.85
N TYR A 751 -10.21 3.59 -16.32
CA TYR A 751 -9.90 4.86 -15.67
C TYR A 751 -9.69 5.94 -16.73
N ASP A 752 -10.29 7.10 -16.52
CA ASP A 752 -10.04 8.33 -17.24
C ASP A 752 -9.74 9.43 -16.22
N GLY A 753 -8.60 10.10 -16.36
CA GLY A 753 -8.18 11.13 -15.40
C GLY A 753 -7.50 12.30 -16.05
N LEU A 754 -7.87 13.51 -15.65
CA LEU A 754 -7.10 14.74 -15.87
C LEU A 754 -6.35 15.07 -14.58
N LEU A 755 -5.03 15.08 -14.68
CA LEU A 755 -4.11 15.34 -13.60
C LEU A 755 -3.48 16.73 -13.82
N VAL A 756 -3.66 17.64 -12.88
CA VAL A 756 -3.05 18.97 -12.94
C VAL A 756 -2.14 19.15 -11.73
N ASN A 757 -0.92 19.57 -11.97
CA ASN A 757 0.05 19.89 -10.92
C ASN A 757 0.64 21.27 -11.16
N PHE A 758 0.60 22.12 -10.15
CA PHE A 758 1.27 23.41 -10.14
C PHE A 758 2.20 23.48 -8.94
N GLN A 759 3.48 23.55 -9.21
CA GLN A 759 4.52 23.54 -8.17
C GLN A 759 5.46 24.72 -8.28
N LYS A 760 5.94 25.18 -7.13
CA LYS A 760 7.03 26.12 -7.02
C LYS A 760 8.22 25.46 -6.34
N ARG A 761 9.37 25.45 -7.01
CA ARG A 761 10.64 25.04 -6.40
C ARG A 761 11.01 25.98 -5.26
N PHE A 762 11.76 25.45 -4.28
CA PHE A 762 12.18 26.29 -3.16
C PHE A 762 13.09 27.41 -3.61
N SER A 763 12.59 28.62 -3.47
CA SER A 763 13.31 29.87 -3.67
C SER A 763 12.57 30.99 -2.93
N HIS A 764 13.25 32.04 -2.57
CA HIS A 764 12.66 33.19 -1.84
C HIS A 764 11.93 32.75 -0.56
N ASN A 765 12.49 31.76 0.16
CA ASN A 765 12.01 31.25 1.43
C ASN A 765 10.69 30.45 1.39
N TYR A 766 10.22 29.99 0.22
CA TYR A 766 9.05 29.12 0.16
C TYR A 766 9.04 28.19 -1.05
N SER A 767 8.36 27.08 -0.86
CA SER A 767 7.98 26.16 -1.92
C SER A 767 6.57 25.65 -1.69
N PHE A 768 5.89 25.20 -2.75
CA PHE A 768 4.59 24.54 -2.64
C PHE A 768 4.31 23.62 -3.82
N THR A 769 3.38 22.70 -3.61
CA THR A 769 2.77 21.85 -4.61
C THR A 769 1.24 21.95 -4.48
N MET A 770 0.55 22.21 -5.58
CA MET A 770 -0.90 22.14 -5.72
C MET A 770 -1.23 21.07 -6.73
N SER A 771 -2.06 20.12 -6.36
CA SER A 771 -2.46 19.05 -7.25
C SER A 771 -3.97 18.97 -7.35
N TYR A 772 -4.47 18.70 -8.54
CA TYR A 772 -5.87 18.45 -8.79
C TYR A 772 -6.04 17.24 -9.69
N THR A 773 -6.89 16.34 -9.28
CA THR A 773 -7.29 15.16 -10.05
C THR A 773 -8.80 15.22 -10.30
N LEU A 774 -9.18 15.17 -11.57
CA LEU A 774 -10.54 14.88 -12.00
C LEU A 774 -10.54 13.50 -12.64
N ALA A 775 -11.17 12.53 -12.00
CA ALA A 775 -11.09 11.14 -12.46
C ALA A 775 -12.45 10.44 -12.46
N LYS A 776 -12.57 9.44 -13.33
CA LYS A 776 -13.70 8.52 -13.38
C LYS A 776 -13.19 7.12 -13.58
N SER A 777 -13.59 6.20 -12.70
CA SER A 777 -13.20 4.80 -12.81
C SER A 777 -14.38 3.85 -12.64
N PHE A 778 -14.26 2.69 -13.27
CA PHE A 778 -15.20 1.57 -13.16
C PHE A 778 -14.44 0.26 -13.15
N ASN A 779 -14.93 -0.70 -12.36
CA ASN A 779 -14.44 -2.07 -12.42
C ASN A 779 -15.58 -3.07 -12.15
N PHE A 780 -15.25 -4.36 -12.14
CA PHE A 780 -16.22 -5.45 -11.91
C PHE A 780 -16.09 -6.08 -10.53
N SER A 781 -15.19 -5.63 -9.65
CA SER A 781 -15.01 -6.20 -8.32
C SER A 781 -14.53 -5.16 -7.32
N ASN A 782 -14.84 -5.33 -6.05
CA ASN A 782 -14.26 -4.54 -4.96
C ASN A 782 -12.88 -5.05 -4.53
N ASP A 783 -12.55 -6.27 -4.92
CA ASP A 783 -11.22 -6.86 -4.81
C ASP A 783 -10.86 -7.46 -6.18
N ASP A 784 -9.62 -7.36 -6.59
CA ASP A 784 -9.16 -7.75 -7.93
C ASP A 784 -8.27 -9.00 -7.91
N GLN A 785 -8.02 -9.57 -6.74
CA GLN A 785 -7.14 -10.74 -6.62
C GLN A 785 -7.58 -11.76 -5.55
N ILE A 786 -8.28 -11.35 -4.48
CA ILE A 786 -8.69 -12.26 -3.40
C ILE A 786 -10.21 -12.49 -3.46
N PRO A 787 -10.64 -13.53 -4.12
CA PRO A 787 -12.02 -13.67 -4.60
C PRO A 787 -13.04 -14.16 -3.57
N PHE A 788 -12.63 -14.60 -2.40
CA PHE A 788 -13.57 -15.15 -1.41
C PHE A 788 -14.35 -14.08 -0.64
N GLN A 789 -13.99 -12.82 -0.76
CA GLN A 789 -14.64 -11.75 -0.01
C GLN A 789 -15.89 -11.20 -0.70
N VAL A 790 -15.98 -11.29 -2.02
CA VAL A 790 -17.07 -10.71 -2.79
C VAL A 790 -17.38 -11.55 -4.03
N GLY A 791 -18.36 -12.42 -3.92
CA GLY A 791 -18.93 -13.10 -5.10
C GLY A 791 -19.76 -12.14 -5.96
N PRO A 792 -19.88 -12.38 -7.27
CA PRO A 792 -20.75 -11.59 -8.14
C PRO A 792 -22.23 -11.80 -7.80
N LEU A 793 -23.06 -10.78 -8.05
CA LEU A 793 -24.51 -10.84 -7.89
C LEU A 793 -25.14 -11.96 -8.73
N ASP A 794 -24.60 -12.17 -9.90
CA ASP A 794 -25.01 -13.23 -10.82
C ASP A 794 -23.76 -13.84 -11.48
N ASN A 795 -23.46 -15.10 -11.14
CA ASN A 795 -22.32 -15.82 -11.68
C ASN A 795 -22.29 -15.94 -13.21
N ASN A 796 -23.43 -15.77 -13.88
CA ASN A 796 -23.56 -15.86 -15.33
C ASN A 796 -23.52 -14.48 -16.01
N ARG A 797 -23.66 -13.38 -15.26
CA ARG A 797 -23.78 -12.01 -15.80
C ARG A 797 -22.86 -11.02 -15.09
N LEU A 798 -21.55 -11.21 -15.16
CA LEU A 798 -20.55 -10.31 -14.54
C LEU A 798 -20.70 -8.82 -14.92
N ARG A 799 -21.37 -8.51 -16.03
CA ARG A 799 -21.66 -7.11 -16.41
C ARG A 799 -22.51 -6.36 -15.37
N LEU A 800 -23.27 -7.07 -14.54
CA LEU A 800 -24.03 -6.48 -13.44
C LEU A 800 -23.12 -5.96 -12.32
N GLU A 801 -21.84 -6.41 -12.30
CA GLU A 801 -20.83 -5.95 -11.35
C GLU A 801 -20.18 -4.62 -11.74
N LYS A 802 -20.41 -4.10 -12.96
CA LYS A 802 -19.83 -2.84 -13.37
C LYS A 802 -20.28 -1.70 -12.47
N GLY A 803 -19.33 -1.11 -11.75
CA GLY A 803 -19.56 0.02 -10.85
C GLY A 803 -18.27 0.73 -10.47
N PRO A 804 -18.33 1.87 -9.78
CA PRO A 804 -17.14 2.55 -9.28
C PRO A 804 -16.38 1.64 -8.30
N PRO A 805 -15.05 1.61 -8.33
CA PRO A 805 -14.25 0.93 -7.31
C PRO A 805 -14.37 1.65 -5.95
N PRO A 806 -14.11 0.95 -4.83
CA PRO A 806 -14.33 1.49 -3.48
C PRO A 806 -13.40 2.68 -3.12
N ASN A 807 -12.36 2.90 -3.92
CA ASN A 807 -11.36 3.97 -3.76
C ASN A 807 -11.50 5.10 -4.77
N GLU A 808 -12.61 5.15 -5.55
CA GLU A 808 -12.81 6.23 -6.53
C GLU A 808 -13.09 7.56 -5.83
N GLU A 809 -12.19 8.51 -6.00
CA GLU A 809 -12.40 9.93 -5.68
C GLU A 809 -12.51 10.70 -7.00
N ARG A 810 -13.72 11.19 -7.33
CA ARG A 810 -13.95 11.90 -8.59
C ARG A 810 -13.17 13.20 -8.69
N HIS A 811 -13.13 13.94 -7.61
CA HIS A 811 -12.38 15.17 -7.47
C HIS A 811 -11.47 15.03 -6.26
N ARG A 812 -10.20 15.33 -6.46
CA ARG A 812 -9.23 15.44 -5.37
C ARG A 812 -8.35 16.66 -5.60
N PHE A 813 -8.35 17.55 -4.63
CA PHE A 813 -7.45 18.70 -4.58
C PHE A 813 -6.55 18.57 -3.36
N THR A 814 -5.27 18.83 -3.55
CA THR A 814 -4.30 18.92 -2.46
C THR A 814 -3.45 20.16 -2.61
N PHE A 815 -3.09 20.77 -1.49
CA PHE A 815 -2.10 21.82 -1.40
C PHE A 815 -1.13 21.47 -0.27
N ALA A 816 0.17 21.52 -0.53
CA ALA A 816 1.20 21.37 0.48
C ALA A 816 2.33 22.36 0.23
N GLY A 817 2.91 22.92 1.28
CA GLY A 817 3.98 23.88 1.12
C GLY A 817 4.89 24.00 2.34
N THR A 818 6.03 24.63 2.16
CA THR A 818 6.96 25.00 3.21
C THR A 818 7.29 26.48 3.07
N PHE A 819 7.17 27.23 4.16
CA PHE A 819 7.36 28.67 4.22
C PHE A 819 8.30 29.00 5.37
N ASP A 820 9.51 29.45 5.03
CA ASP A 820 10.48 29.94 6.01
C ASP A 820 10.07 31.37 6.41
N LEU A 821 9.76 31.54 7.67
CA LEU A 821 9.31 32.81 8.24
C LEU A 821 10.46 33.50 8.98
N PRO A 822 10.37 34.84 9.23
CA PRO A 822 11.36 35.53 10.02
C PRO A 822 11.62 34.88 11.38
N TYR A 823 12.81 35.15 11.93
CA TYR A 823 13.24 34.66 13.25
C TYR A 823 13.39 33.13 13.37
N GLY A 824 13.57 32.40 12.25
CA GLY A 824 13.81 30.97 12.23
C GLY A 824 12.55 30.11 12.47
N PHE A 825 11.39 30.69 12.23
CA PHE A 825 10.14 29.91 12.15
C PHE A 825 9.98 29.28 10.76
N GLU A 826 9.35 28.11 10.72
CA GLU A 826 8.90 27.45 9.49
C GLU A 826 7.42 27.06 9.66
N PHE A 827 6.61 27.36 8.65
CA PHE A 827 5.21 26.98 8.55
C PHE A 827 5.03 26.02 7.38
N ALA A 828 4.45 24.85 7.64
CA ALA A 828 4.27 23.81 6.63
C ALA A 828 2.83 23.26 6.67
N PRO A 829 1.92 23.80 5.84
CA PRO A 829 0.54 23.35 5.74
C PRO A 829 0.36 22.21 4.75
N ILE A 830 -0.66 21.36 5.00
CA ILE A 830 -1.27 20.44 4.05
C ILE A 830 -2.79 20.69 4.07
N TYR A 831 -3.38 20.89 2.90
CA TYR A 831 -4.83 20.93 2.73
C TYR A 831 -5.28 19.87 1.72
N THR A 832 -6.27 19.11 2.06
CA THR A 832 -6.88 18.09 1.21
C THR A 832 -8.38 18.29 1.12
N LEU A 833 -8.91 18.24 -0.09
CA LEU A 833 -10.32 18.22 -0.40
C LEU A 833 -10.59 17.12 -1.42
N ALA A 834 -11.47 16.16 -1.10
CA ALA A 834 -11.78 15.05 -2.00
C ALA A 834 -13.27 14.70 -1.99
N SER A 835 -13.74 14.13 -3.09
CA SER A 835 -15.10 13.59 -3.17
C SER A 835 -15.27 12.41 -2.21
N ALA A 836 -16.52 12.20 -1.76
CA ALA A 836 -16.90 11.00 -1.03
C ALA A 836 -16.47 9.71 -1.77
N VAL A 837 -16.01 8.73 -1.01
CA VAL A 837 -15.72 7.40 -1.56
C VAL A 837 -17.01 6.61 -1.80
N PRO A 838 -17.06 5.79 -2.84
CA PRO A 838 -18.19 4.92 -3.12
C PRO A 838 -18.36 3.84 -2.05
N PHE A 839 -19.61 3.43 -1.82
CA PHE A 839 -19.94 2.25 -1.03
C PHE A 839 -21.18 1.55 -1.55
N ASP A 840 -21.36 0.29 -1.16
CA ASP A 840 -22.51 -0.54 -1.55
C ASP A 840 -23.51 -0.72 -0.41
N ILE A 841 -24.77 -1.00 -0.75
CA ILE A 841 -25.81 -1.37 0.21
C ILE A 841 -26.20 -2.82 -0.05
N GLN A 842 -26.00 -3.67 0.95
CA GLN A 842 -26.32 -5.10 0.84
C GLN A 842 -27.66 -5.44 1.48
N LEU A 843 -28.28 -6.48 0.92
CA LEU A 843 -29.43 -7.13 1.50
C LEU A 843 -29.02 -7.94 2.74
N PRO A 844 -29.91 -8.06 3.74
CA PRO A 844 -29.73 -8.99 4.83
C PRO A 844 -29.53 -10.43 4.34
N PRO A 845 -28.83 -11.29 5.12
CA PRO A 845 -28.57 -12.69 4.73
C PRO A 845 -29.83 -13.51 4.42
N ASP A 846 -30.93 -13.26 5.13
CA ASP A 846 -32.24 -13.91 4.92
C ASP A 846 -32.92 -13.47 3.61
N LEU A 847 -32.46 -12.39 2.99
CA LEU A 847 -32.86 -11.92 1.66
C LEU A 847 -31.80 -12.18 0.59
N GLY A 848 -30.83 -13.05 0.87
CA GLY A 848 -29.81 -13.50 -0.07
C GLY A 848 -28.42 -12.92 0.17
N GLY A 849 -28.23 -12.00 1.13
CA GLY A 849 -26.92 -11.47 1.52
C GLY A 849 -26.15 -10.72 0.43
N THR A 850 -26.79 -10.44 -0.71
CA THR A 850 -26.21 -9.76 -1.86
C THR A 850 -26.59 -8.28 -1.87
N ARG A 851 -26.04 -7.51 -2.77
CA ARG A 851 -26.42 -6.10 -2.95
C ARG A 851 -27.82 -5.97 -3.58
N ILE A 852 -28.40 -4.78 -3.45
CA ILE A 852 -29.68 -4.44 -4.09
C ILE A 852 -29.45 -4.34 -5.62
N PRO A 853 -30.10 -5.18 -6.45
CA PRO A 853 -29.81 -5.23 -7.89
C PRO A 853 -30.12 -3.94 -8.66
N GLN A 854 -31.05 -3.11 -8.13
CA GLN A 854 -31.47 -1.85 -8.73
C GLN A 854 -30.45 -0.73 -8.53
N ILE A 855 -29.48 -0.91 -7.63
CA ILE A 855 -28.42 0.05 -7.39
C ILE A 855 -27.13 -0.48 -8.02
N GLN A 856 -26.48 0.32 -8.85
CA GLN A 856 -25.17 -0.04 -9.40
C GLN A 856 -24.17 -0.26 -8.24
N ARG A 857 -23.28 -1.23 -8.38
CA ARG A 857 -22.28 -1.55 -7.34
C ARG A 857 -21.53 -0.30 -6.90
N ASN A 858 -21.40 -0.09 -5.61
CA ASN A 858 -20.76 1.03 -4.95
C ASN A 858 -21.35 2.43 -5.29
N ALA A 859 -22.48 2.51 -5.96
CA ALA A 859 -23.05 3.78 -6.36
C ALA A 859 -24.01 4.41 -5.31
N ALA A 860 -24.17 3.79 -4.14
CA ALA A 860 -25.14 4.27 -3.14
C ALA A 860 -24.83 5.71 -2.70
N ALA A 861 -23.60 6.04 -2.34
CA ALA A 861 -23.19 7.40 -1.96
C ALA A 861 -23.30 8.44 -3.11
N ARG A 862 -23.38 7.98 -4.35
CA ARG A 862 -23.56 8.83 -5.53
C ARG A 862 -25.01 8.95 -5.95
N THR A 863 -25.85 7.98 -5.57
CA THR A 863 -27.28 7.94 -5.85
C THR A 863 -28.07 8.66 -4.76
N PHE A 864 -27.69 8.49 -3.51
CA PHE A 864 -28.36 9.05 -2.35
C PHE A 864 -27.41 9.94 -1.55
N LYS A 865 -27.85 11.15 -1.24
CA LYS A 865 -27.10 12.11 -0.40
C LYS A 865 -27.46 11.98 1.07
N THR A 866 -28.71 11.64 1.35
CA THR A 866 -29.26 11.59 2.69
C THR A 866 -30.01 10.28 2.94
N GLY A 867 -30.22 9.97 4.22
CA GLY A 867 -31.06 8.84 4.62
C GLY A 867 -32.50 8.98 4.14
N ALA A 868 -33.04 10.20 4.07
CA ALA A 868 -34.38 10.43 3.55
C ALA A 868 -34.51 10.02 2.07
N GLU A 869 -33.51 10.34 1.23
CA GLU A 869 -33.50 9.90 -0.18
C GLU A 869 -33.41 8.37 -0.29
N LEU A 870 -32.59 7.74 0.54
CA LEU A 870 -32.49 6.29 0.61
C LEU A 870 -33.81 5.67 1.09
N ASN A 871 -34.47 6.26 2.09
CA ASN A 871 -35.76 5.79 2.60
C ASN A 871 -36.87 5.89 1.54
N ALA A 872 -36.87 6.92 0.71
CA ALA A 872 -37.79 6.99 -0.43
C ALA A 872 -37.61 5.82 -1.40
N PHE A 873 -36.37 5.45 -1.71
CA PHE A 873 -36.04 4.26 -2.51
C PHE A 873 -36.47 2.95 -1.80
N ILE A 874 -36.16 2.81 -0.50
CA ILE A 874 -36.52 1.64 0.30
C ILE A 874 -38.05 1.46 0.33
N ASN A 875 -38.82 2.52 0.52
CA ASN A 875 -40.29 2.47 0.50
C ASN A 875 -40.82 2.02 -0.86
N GLN A 876 -40.22 2.50 -1.95
CA GLN A 876 -40.56 2.04 -3.28
C GLN A 876 -40.22 0.55 -3.47
N TYR A 877 -39.05 0.12 -3.03
CA TYR A 877 -38.65 -1.30 -3.06
C TYR A 877 -39.60 -2.19 -2.25
N ASN A 878 -40.03 -1.74 -1.10
CA ASN A 878 -40.94 -2.46 -0.18
C ASN A 878 -42.38 -2.57 -0.69
N THR A 879 -42.77 -1.76 -1.66
CA THR A 879 -44.15 -1.74 -2.19
C THR A 879 -44.53 -3.11 -2.80
N GLY A 880 -45.63 -3.68 -2.33
CA GLY A 880 -46.13 -5.00 -2.78
C GLY A 880 -45.37 -6.20 -2.21
N ARG A 881 -44.28 -5.99 -1.42
CA ARG A 881 -43.52 -7.09 -0.82
C ARG A 881 -44.09 -7.50 0.54
N PRO A 882 -44.12 -8.82 0.85
CA PRO A 882 -44.45 -9.32 2.18
C PRO A 882 -43.51 -8.68 3.24
N THR A 883 -44.02 -8.48 4.45
CA THR A 883 -43.24 -7.87 5.56
C THR A 883 -41.87 -8.55 5.77
N ALA A 884 -41.85 -9.89 5.66
CA ALA A 884 -40.57 -10.64 5.79
C ALA A 884 -39.55 -10.34 4.70
N GLN A 885 -39.89 -9.74 3.59
CA GLN A 885 -38.98 -9.37 2.47
C GLN A 885 -38.72 -7.88 2.36
N ARG A 886 -39.27 -7.06 3.28
CA ARG A 886 -39.08 -5.61 3.26
C ARG A 886 -37.71 -5.24 3.85
N LEU A 887 -37.12 -4.20 3.29
CA LEU A 887 -35.91 -3.59 3.82
C LEU A 887 -36.28 -2.60 4.94
N PRO A 888 -35.50 -2.52 6.00
CA PRO A 888 -35.70 -1.53 7.07
C PRO A 888 -35.33 -0.11 6.58
N LEU A 889 -35.96 0.88 7.21
CA LEU A 889 -35.62 2.29 6.98
C LEU A 889 -34.36 2.68 7.75
N VAL A 890 -33.71 3.71 7.29
CA VAL A 890 -32.55 4.36 7.96
C VAL A 890 -33.01 5.70 8.58
N LEU A 891 -32.13 6.33 9.38
CA LEU A 891 -32.39 7.68 9.87
C LEU A 891 -32.40 8.68 8.68
N ASP A 892 -33.42 9.52 8.59
CA ASP A 892 -33.54 10.53 7.53
C ASP A 892 -32.33 11.49 7.51
N SER A 893 -31.77 11.77 8.69
CA SER A 893 -30.61 12.66 8.88
C SER A 893 -29.28 12.03 8.55
N LEU A 894 -29.26 10.77 8.09
CA LEU A 894 -28.03 10.08 7.72
C LEU A 894 -27.37 10.75 6.51
N ASP A 895 -26.12 11.17 6.65
CA ASP A 895 -25.32 11.68 5.55
C ASP A 895 -24.61 10.51 4.85
N LEU A 896 -24.89 10.34 3.56
CA LEU A 896 -24.37 9.26 2.72
C LEU A 896 -23.31 9.74 1.72
N GLY A 897 -23.14 11.02 1.57
CA GLY A 897 -22.29 11.63 0.54
C GLY A 897 -21.21 12.57 1.07
N ASP A 898 -20.67 12.30 2.24
CA ASP A 898 -19.72 13.19 2.91
C ASP A 898 -18.45 13.47 2.09
N ILE A 899 -18.08 14.75 2.00
CA ILE A 899 -16.86 15.21 1.34
C ILE A 899 -15.72 15.13 2.34
N PHE A 900 -14.61 14.53 1.91
CA PHE A 900 -13.38 14.52 2.69
C PHE A 900 -12.72 15.89 2.66
N THR A 901 -12.42 16.48 3.83
CA THR A 901 -11.58 17.67 3.93
C THR A 901 -10.72 17.62 5.19
N SER A 902 -9.44 17.97 5.05
CA SER A 902 -8.51 18.11 6.18
C SER A 902 -7.59 19.29 5.95
N PHE A 903 -7.35 20.05 6.99
CA PHE A 903 -6.30 21.05 7.03
C PHE A 903 -5.35 20.72 8.19
N ASP A 904 -4.15 20.31 7.82
CA ASP A 904 -3.07 19.94 8.74
C ASP A 904 -1.94 20.94 8.60
N PHE A 905 -1.23 21.25 9.66
CA PHE A 905 -0.02 22.05 9.54
C PHE A 905 0.98 21.77 10.65
N ARG A 906 2.24 22.06 10.32
CA ARG A 906 3.35 22.13 11.26
C ARG A 906 3.83 23.57 11.37
N LEU A 907 4.04 24.01 12.61
CA LEU A 907 4.79 25.21 12.93
C LEU A 907 6.03 24.80 13.71
N SER A 908 7.20 25.14 13.22
CA SER A 908 8.44 24.84 13.91
C SER A 908 9.30 26.08 14.11
N LYS A 909 10.14 26.04 15.13
CA LYS A 909 11.14 27.08 15.40
C LYS A 909 12.49 26.44 15.65
N LYS A 910 13.50 26.88 14.88
CA LYS A 910 14.89 26.45 15.00
C LYS A 910 15.66 27.43 15.85
N PHE A 911 16.35 26.94 16.88
CA PHE A 911 17.28 27.66 17.72
C PHE A 911 18.68 27.13 17.41
N ASN A 912 19.52 27.95 16.82
CA ASN A 912 20.90 27.60 16.48
C ASN A 912 21.83 27.87 17.65
N PHE A 913 22.67 26.90 17.99
CA PHE A 913 23.73 27.00 19.01
C PHE A 913 25.07 26.78 18.32
N GLY A 914 25.72 27.90 17.93
CA GLY A 914 26.88 27.88 17.04
C GLY A 914 26.51 27.48 15.61
N GLU A 915 27.49 27.01 14.85
CA GLU A 915 27.32 26.71 13.42
C GLU A 915 26.76 25.32 13.13
N ARG A 916 26.91 24.36 14.06
CA ARG A 916 26.66 22.95 13.80
C ARG A 916 25.52 22.36 14.60
N PHE A 917 25.07 22.99 15.66
CA PHE A 917 24.06 22.42 16.55
C PHE A 917 22.78 23.26 16.58
N ALA A 918 21.64 22.62 16.47
CA ALA A 918 20.35 23.29 16.57
C ALA A 918 19.33 22.46 17.34
N ILE A 919 18.46 23.14 18.08
CA ILE A 919 17.26 22.56 18.69
C ILE A 919 16.05 23.11 17.93
N GLN A 920 15.14 22.24 17.53
CA GLN A 920 13.90 22.60 16.86
C GLN A 920 12.71 22.24 17.75
N GLY A 921 11.93 23.24 18.13
CA GLY A 921 10.60 23.03 18.73
C GLY A 921 9.57 22.90 17.62
N ILE A 922 8.68 21.94 17.73
CA ILE A 922 7.68 21.60 16.69
C ILE A 922 6.31 21.49 17.33
N GLY A 923 5.32 22.16 16.73
CA GLY A 923 3.90 21.96 16.99
C GLY A 923 3.19 21.53 15.71
N GLU A 924 2.45 20.45 15.76
CA GLU A 924 1.68 19.93 14.65
C GLU A 924 0.20 19.88 15.02
N ILE A 925 -0.65 20.25 14.06
CA ILE A 925 -2.09 20.18 14.20
C ILE A 925 -2.62 19.42 13.00
N PHE A 926 -3.38 18.35 13.28
CA PHE A 926 -4.05 17.55 12.28
C PHE A 926 -5.55 17.84 12.33
N ASN A 927 -6.18 18.03 11.15
CA ASN A 927 -7.59 18.35 11.01
C ASN A 927 -8.01 19.54 11.90
N LEU A 928 -7.40 20.69 11.69
CA LEU A 928 -7.58 21.90 12.50
C LEU A 928 -9.05 22.24 12.76
N PHE A 929 -9.90 22.12 11.72
CA PHE A 929 -11.32 22.47 11.79
C PHE A 929 -12.17 21.36 12.43
N ASN A 930 -11.58 20.21 12.78
CA ASN A 930 -12.24 19.04 13.35
C ASN A 930 -13.42 18.56 12.50
N VAL A 931 -13.25 18.56 11.18
CA VAL A 931 -14.26 18.04 10.26
C VAL A 931 -14.34 16.53 10.44
N THR A 932 -15.54 16.01 10.52
CA THR A 932 -15.78 14.56 10.56
C THR A 932 -15.75 14.02 9.14
N ASN A 933 -14.70 13.29 8.79
CA ASN A 933 -14.54 12.70 7.48
C ASN A 933 -14.98 11.23 7.50
N ILE A 934 -16.13 10.93 6.92
CA ILE A 934 -16.70 9.59 6.86
C ILE A 934 -16.18 8.87 5.63
N ARG A 935 -15.44 7.77 5.85
CA ARG A 935 -14.90 6.90 4.78
C ARG A 935 -15.67 5.58 4.62
N GLY A 936 -16.64 5.35 5.44
CA GLY A 936 -17.52 4.21 5.39
C GLY A 936 -18.59 4.32 6.47
N VAL A 937 -19.73 3.73 6.24
CA VAL A 937 -20.82 3.66 7.21
C VAL A 937 -20.99 2.24 7.72
N ASN A 938 -21.44 2.14 8.97
CA ASN A 938 -21.67 0.83 9.58
C ASN A 938 -22.82 0.14 8.86
N ASN A 939 -22.52 -0.98 8.27
CA ASN A 939 -23.45 -1.79 7.50
C ASN A 939 -23.72 -3.14 8.16
N VAL A 940 -23.19 -3.32 9.32
CA VAL A 940 -23.34 -4.47 10.21
C VAL A 940 -23.55 -5.85 9.56
N ASN A 941 -22.66 -6.68 9.76
CA ASN A 941 -22.64 -8.02 10.29
C ASN A 941 -21.61 -8.98 9.75
N TYR A 942 -21.02 -8.83 8.63
CA TYR A 942 -19.99 -9.79 8.19
C TYR A 942 -18.94 -9.10 7.34
N SER A 943 -17.71 -9.08 7.84
CA SER A 943 -16.52 -8.64 7.12
C SER A 943 -16.56 -7.22 6.53
N GLY A 944 -16.12 -6.29 7.21
CA GLY A 944 -15.49 -5.00 6.98
C GLY A 944 -15.76 -4.11 5.76
N PHE A 945 -16.35 -4.61 4.69
CA PHE A 945 -16.34 -3.90 3.40
C PHE A 945 -17.72 -3.66 2.76
N GLN A 946 -18.81 -4.04 3.43
CA GLN A 946 -20.10 -4.06 2.76
C GLN A 946 -21.22 -3.57 3.67
N ASN A 947 -22.05 -2.66 3.16
CA ASN A 947 -23.17 -2.07 3.87
C ASN A 947 -24.42 -2.93 3.78
N THR A 948 -24.76 -3.65 4.86
CA THR A 948 -25.92 -4.54 4.94
C THR A 948 -27.01 -3.92 5.81
N LEU A 949 -28.21 -3.83 5.30
CA LEU A 949 -29.40 -3.47 6.07
C LEU A 949 -29.85 -4.68 6.91
N ILE A 950 -29.93 -4.53 8.22
CA ILE A 950 -30.34 -5.60 9.14
C ILE A 950 -31.74 -5.29 9.67
N ARG A 951 -32.57 -6.35 9.72
CA ARG A 951 -33.90 -6.26 10.35
C ARG A 951 -33.77 -6.23 11.86
N ASP A 952 -34.69 -5.47 12.47
CA ASP A 952 -34.87 -5.49 13.90
C ASP A 952 -35.69 -6.72 14.31
N ASN A 953 -34.97 -7.78 14.70
CA ASN A 953 -35.61 -9.00 15.20
C ASN A 953 -36.08 -8.87 16.65
N GLU A 954 -35.70 -7.82 17.37
CA GLU A 954 -36.10 -7.58 18.76
C GLU A 954 -37.48 -6.88 18.87
N ASN A 955 -37.93 -6.27 17.79
CA ASN A 955 -39.26 -5.66 17.75
C ASN A 955 -40.05 -6.10 16.51
N PRO A 956 -40.68 -7.30 16.54
CA PRO A 956 -41.51 -7.79 15.44
C PRO A 956 -42.67 -6.84 15.06
N ALA A 957 -43.09 -5.97 15.97
CA ALA A 957 -44.12 -4.97 15.71
C ALA A 957 -43.63 -3.81 14.83
N ASN A 958 -42.31 -3.62 14.69
CA ASN A 958 -41.66 -2.62 13.85
C ASN A 958 -40.72 -3.28 12.84
N PRO A 959 -41.22 -4.03 11.86
CA PRO A 959 -40.37 -4.77 10.92
C PRO A 959 -39.53 -3.88 9.98
N GLY A 960 -39.58 -2.57 10.14
CA GLY A 960 -38.89 -1.59 9.32
C GLY A 960 -37.74 -0.84 10.01
N PHE A 961 -37.41 -1.17 11.25
CA PHE A 961 -36.31 -0.50 11.95
C PHE A 961 -35.05 -1.38 11.98
N LEU A 962 -33.90 -0.74 11.78
CA LEU A 962 -32.60 -1.37 11.94
C LEU A 962 -32.40 -1.74 13.41
N ARG A 963 -32.02 -2.98 13.67
CA ARG A 963 -31.68 -3.48 15.00
C ARG A 963 -30.59 -2.69 15.68
N SER A 964 -29.68 -2.17 14.90
CA SER A 964 -28.53 -1.46 15.38
C SER A 964 -28.75 0.04 15.26
N SER A 965 -28.84 0.74 16.39
CA SER A 965 -28.70 2.20 16.44
C SER A 965 -27.35 2.70 15.87
N SER A 966 -26.47 1.79 15.44
CA SER A 966 -25.19 2.08 14.83
C SER A 966 -25.21 2.03 13.30
N PHE A 967 -26.31 1.61 12.64
CA PHE A 967 -26.38 1.70 11.19
C PHE A 967 -26.25 3.16 10.74
N GLY A 968 -25.40 3.38 9.74
CA GLY A 968 -25.08 4.74 9.29
C GLY A 968 -24.18 5.51 10.22
N THR A 969 -23.84 4.99 11.42
CA THR A 969 -22.77 5.59 12.19
C THR A 969 -21.44 5.34 11.47
N PRO A 970 -20.54 6.32 11.44
CA PRO A 970 -19.25 6.15 10.82
C PRO A 970 -18.47 5.02 11.45
N LEU A 971 -18.09 4.01 10.68
CA LEU A 971 -17.18 2.93 11.10
C LEU A 971 -15.74 3.37 11.01
N GLN A 972 -15.44 4.10 9.98
CA GLN A 972 -14.13 4.64 9.73
C GLN A 972 -14.28 6.14 9.54
N THR A 973 -13.73 6.89 10.46
CA THR A 973 -13.25 8.21 10.11
C THR A 973 -11.96 8.04 9.33
N ALA A 974 -11.75 8.87 8.31
CA ALA A 974 -10.46 8.92 7.64
C ALA A 974 -9.36 9.05 8.70
N GLY A 975 -8.28 8.34 8.47
CA GLY A 975 -7.13 8.46 9.32
C GLY A 975 -6.63 7.19 9.97
N GLY A 976 -7.42 6.15 10.10
CA GLY A 976 -6.97 4.90 10.72
C GLY A 976 -6.06 5.13 11.92
N VAL A 977 -4.96 4.40 12.02
CA VAL A 977 -3.94 4.61 13.06
C VAL A 977 -3.07 5.84 12.75
N PHE A 978 -2.79 6.13 11.48
CA PHE A 978 -1.78 7.10 11.06
C PHE A 978 -2.21 8.06 9.95
N GLY A 979 -3.37 7.87 9.33
CA GLY A 979 -3.74 8.66 8.17
C GLY A 979 -4.26 10.06 8.50
N THR A 980 -4.35 10.88 7.46
CA THR A 980 -4.91 12.23 7.47
C THR A 980 -6.44 12.23 7.59
N GLY A 981 -7.02 13.25 8.21
CA GLY A 981 -8.47 13.49 8.27
C GLY A 981 -9.21 12.82 9.44
N GLY A 982 -8.50 12.24 10.39
CA GLY A 982 -9.06 11.79 11.68
C GLY A 982 -9.53 12.95 12.55
N PRO A 983 -9.96 12.70 13.79
CA PRO A 983 -10.32 13.78 14.75
C PRO A 983 -9.17 14.76 14.93
N ARG A 984 -9.49 16.04 15.14
CA ARG A 984 -8.47 17.07 15.40
C ARG A 984 -7.49 16.61 16.49
N ALA A 985 -6.22 16.71 16.22
CA ALA A 985 -5.17 16.33 17.14
C ALA A 985 -4.00 17.30 17.12
N PHE A 986 -3.46 17.57 18.31
CA PHE A 986 -2.24 18.34 18.51
C PHE A 986 -1.11 17.38 18.89
N GLN A 987 0.04 17.58 18.28
CA GLN A 987 1.29 16.87 18.60
C GLN A 987 2.38 17.88 18.86
N ILE A 988 3.15 17.66 19.88
CA ILE A 988 4.34 18.49 20.18
C ILE A 988 5.59 17.65 20.01
N ALA A 989 6.67 18.26 19.56
CA ALA A 989 7.94 17.58 19.43
C ALA A 989 9.12 18.52 19.68
N VAL A 990 10.23 17.91 20.07
CA VAL A 990 11.53 18.54 20.15
C VAL A 990 12.50 17.69 19.33
N ARG A 991 13.28 18.35 18.50
CA ARG A 991 14.30 17.73 17.67
C ARG A 991 15.64 18.42 17.84
N VAL A 992 16.69 17.63 17.94
CA VAL A 992 18.08 18.07 17.95
C VAL A 992 18.69 17.70 16.61
N VAL A 993 19.45 18.62 16.01
CA VAL A 993 20.10 18.41 14.70
C VAL A 993 21.52 18.98 14.79
N PHE A 994 22.49 18.26 14.24
CA PHE A 994 23.90 18.70 14.17
C PHE A 994 24.57 18.29 12.87
#